data_3103bba1ca5ea836dd1740b0dab6b8fe
#
_entry.id   3103bba1ca5ea836dd1740b0dab6b8fe
#
_cell.length_a   1.000
_cell.length_b   1.000
_cell.length_c   1.000
_cell.angle_alpha   90.00
_cell.angle_beta   90.00
_cell.angle_gamma   90.00
#
_symmetry.space_group_name_H-M   'P 1'
#
loop_
_entity.id
_entity.type
_entity.pdbx_description
1 polymer ?
#
loop_
_entity_poly.entity_id
_entity_poly.type
_entity_poly.pdbx_seq_one_letter_code
_entity_poly.pdbx_strand_id
1 'polypeptide(L)'
;MGCYQSGIAKNQVNQRDVTAHVYEYTTQVSLDSDLKFKGAEKGIVPCQMIFCLKEKNLKKLNSHRWLFNAIGQALNPNVCILLDVGTRPGDDSLYHLWKAFDRDSTVAGAAGEIKAAKGKAWSALLNPLVASQNFEYKMSNILDKPLESVFGYISVLPGALSAYRFHALQNDETGHGPLSQYFKGETLHGQDADVFTANMYLAEDRILCWELVAKRNERWVLKYVKNATGETDVPDAVPEFISQRRRWLNGAFFAAVYGLLHFKQVWMTDHTLARKFLLHIEFVYQFIQLLFTFFSLGNFYLTFYFVAGSLADDKIDPFGHHVGRGIFIFLRYCCVLCIMMQFVLSMGNRPQGAKKMFLWSMVTFSVIMAYTTFASIYIVVIQFTGGSGVKLSDSLFMNMVVSILSTIGLYFIMSFLYLDPWHMFTSSAQYFMLLPSYLCTLQVYAFCNAHDVSWGTKGDNIAKDLGVAKVNKNGTVEVDMPSEQLDIDSGYDEALRNLRDRIEVPSGGISESQAQEDYYRAVRTYVVIVWLTCNAILAMAVSEVYGTTYIGDNIYLKFILWSVAILALFRAIGSGTFLAINVINAFMEGKLKMQTKRDNKPKGPKLGGGWRSKLSTPSWVSSTGSWMSSKASSWTPSSIGSSLGR
;
A
#
# COMPACT_ATOMS: atom_id res chain seq x y z
N MET A 1 0.94 7.51 -29.60
CA MET A 1 -0.30 6.85 -29.14
C MET A 1 -1.20 6.70 -30.33
N GLY A 2 -1.53 5.46 -30.71
CA GLY A 2 -2.58 5.23 -31.71
C GLY A 2 -3.92 5.60 -31.07
N CYS A 3 -4.59 6.62 -31.62
CA CYS A 3 -5.97 6.89 -31.25
C CYS A 3 -6.86 5.77 -31.83
N TYR A 4 -7.82 5.30 -31.05
CA TYR A 4 -8.89 4.45 -31.56
C TYR A 4 -9.58 5.16 -32.71
N GLN A 5 -9.58 4.55 -33.89
CA GLN A 5 -10.32 5.06 -35.05
C GLN A 5 -11.46 4.11 -35.34
N SER A 6 -12.67 4.65 -35.45
CA SER A 6 -13.86 3.88 -35.85
C SER A 6 -13.62 3.25 -37.20
N GLY A 7 -13.90 1.95 -37.32
CA GLY A 7 -13.72 1.17 -38.55
C GLY A 7 -12.36 0.46 -38.67
N ILE A 8 -11.35 0.76 -37.85
CA ILE A 8 -10.06 0.03 -37.86
C ILE A 8 -10.13 -1.19 -36.94
N ALA A 9 -10.77 -1.07 -35.77
CA ALA A 9 -10.98 -2.19 -34.86
C ALA A 9 -12.26 -2.96 -35.25
N LYS A 10 -12.16 -4.27 -35.37
CA LYS A 10 -13.31 -5.14 -35.65
C LYS A 10 -14.00 -5.48 -34.33
N ASN A 11 -15.31 -5.27 -34.24
CA ASN A 11 -16.13 -5.61 -33.08
C ASN A 11 -16.43 -7.11 -32.97
N GLN A 12 -16.25 -7.86 -34.07
CA GLN A 12 -16.47 -9.30 -34.14
C GLN A 12 -15.39 -9.99 -34.96
N VAL A 13 -14.97 -11.17 -34.51
CA VAL A 13 -14.09 -12.08 -35.25
C VAL A 13 -14.75 -13.44 -35.26
N ASN A 14 -15.00 -13.98 -36.49
CA ASN A 14 -15.71 -15.26 -36.69
C ASN A 14 -17.06 -15.30 -35.96
N GLN A 15 -17.85 -14.23 -36.08
CA GLN A 15 -19.17 -14.06 -35.44
C GLN A 15 -19.16 -14.08 -33.91
N ARG A 16 -18.00 -13.90 -33.25
CA ARG A 16 -17.88 -13.74 -31.81
C ARG A 16 -17.47 -12.33 -31.48
N ASP A 17 -18.08 -11.77 -30.42
CA ASP A 17 -17.77 -10.44 -29.98
C ASP A 17 -16.31 -10.37 -29.46
N VAL A 18 -15.64 -9.28 -29.83
CA VAL A 18 -14.27 -9.00 -29.42
C VAL A 18 -14.33 -8.25 -28.09
N THR A 19 -13.53 -8.70 -27.10
CA THR A 19 -13.50 -8.11 -25.76
C THR A 19 -12.33 -7.16 -25.56
N ALA A 20 -11.31 -7.21 -26.42
CA ALA A 20 -10.18 -6.29 -26.43
C ALA A 20 -9.52 -6.20 -27.81
N HIS A 21 -8.88 -5.06 -28.07
CA HIS A 21 -8.11 -4.79 -29.29
C HIS A 21 -6.65 -4.61 -28.91
N VAL A 22 -5.75 -5.30 -29.60
CA VAL A 22 -4.32 -5.26 -29.33
C VAL A 22 -3.61 -4.58 -30.49
N TYR A 23 -2.88 -3.52 -30.20
CA TYR A 23 -2.06 -2.79 -31.16
C TYR A 23 -0.61 -2.94 -30.78
N GLU A 24 0.24 -3.27 -31.75
CA GLU A 24 1.66 -3.42 -31.57
C GLU A 24 2.42 -2.35 -32.34
N TYR A 25 3.44 -1.78 -31.72
CA TYR A 25 4.31 -0.82 -32.34
C TYR A 25 5.72 -0.94 -31.76
N THR A 26 6.71 -1.12 -32.59
CA THR A 26 8.12 -1.12 -32.18
C THR A 26 8.73 0.25 -32.43
N THR A 27 9.25 0.86 -31.41
CA THR A 27 9.89 2.19 -31.47
C THR A 27 11.29 2.17 -30.90
N GLN A 28 12.12 3.05 -31.44
CA GLN A 28 13.48 3.32 -30.95
C GLN A 28 13.64 4.78 -30.52
N VAL A 29 12.52 5.48 -30.39
CA VAL A 29 12.45 6.89 -30.03
C VAL A 29 12.01 7.06 -28.59
N SER A 30 12.68 7.94 -27.84
CA SER A 30 12.29 8.36 -26.50
C SER A 30 12.03 9.86 -26.48
N LEU A 31 11.15 10.28 -25.59
CA LEU A 31 10.83 11.68 -25.33
C LEU A 31 11.45 12.08 -23.99
N ASP A 32 12.28 13.12 -24.00
CA ASP A 32 12.87 13.68 -22.77
C ASP A 32 11.88 14.56 -22.01
N SER A 33 12.20 14.88 -20.75
CA SER A 33 11.41 15.81 -19.91
C SER A 33 11.17 17.18 -20.59
N ASP A 34 12.10 17.62 -21.43
CA ASP A 34 12.01 18.85 -22.20
C ASP A 34 11.23 18.70 -23.53
N LEU A 35 10.50 17.59 -23.70
CA LEU A 35 9.75 17.24 -24.90
C LEU A 35 10.60 17.13 -26.17
N LYS A 36 11.89 16.85 -26.02
CA LYS A 36 12.80 16.60 -27.16
C LYS A 36 12.89 15.12 -27.46
N PHE A 37 12.76 14.78 -28.72
CA PHE A 37 12.93 13.41 -29.19
C PHE A 37 14.42 13.02 -29.21
N LYS A 38 14.70 11.80 -28.74
CA LYS A 38 15.98 11.13 -28.84
C LYS A 38 15.76 9.78 -29.50
N GLY A 39 16.70 9.33 -30.31
CA GLY A 39 16.56 8.10 -31.09
C GLY A 39 17.77 7.17 -30.97
N ALA A 40 17.95 6.34 -31.97
CA ALA A 40 19.03 5.36 -32.05
C ALA A 40 20.44 5.96 -31.88
N GLU A 41 20.64 7.21 -32.29
CA GLU A 41 21.87 7.96 -32.15
C GLU A 41 22.32 8.16 -30.70
N LYS A 42 21.40 8.03 -29.73
CA LYS A 42 21.66 8.07 -28.29
C LYS A 42 21.81 6.68 -27.67
N GLY A 43 21.90 5.63 -28.47
CA GLY A 43 22.01 4.26 -27.99
C GLY A 43 20.69 3.70 -27.39
N ILE A 44 19.55 4.31 -27.73
CA ILE A 44 18.24 3.80 -27.30
C ILE A 44 17.98 2.49 -28.03
N VAL A 45 17.71 1.43 -27.26
CA VAL A 45 17.36 0.11 -27.80
C VAL A 45 15.92 0.09 -28.34
N PRO A 46 15.61 -0.76 -29.34
CA PRO A 46 14.24 -0.95 -29.79
C PRO A 46 13.33 -1.38 -28.62
N CYS A 47 12.19 -0.73 -28.49
CA CYS A 47 11.18 -1.03 -27.49
C CYS A 47 9.87 -1.42 -28.18
N GLN A 48 9.38 -2.62 -27.88
CA GLN A 48 8.09 -3.08 -28.36
C GLN A 48 7.00 -2.52 -27.43
N MET A 49 6.07 -1.77 -28.00
CA MET A 49 4.93 -1.20 -27.29
C MET A 49 3.68 -1.98 -27.68
N ILE A 50 2.99 -2.56 -26.70
CA ILE A 50 1.74 -3.28 -26.89
C ILE A 50 0.65 -2.50 -26.16
N PHE A 51 -0.31 -1.99 -26.91
CA PHE A 51 -1.48 -1.30 -26.37
C PHE A 51 -2.69 -2.24 -26.43
N CYS A 52 -3.18 -2.62 -25.25
CA CYS A 52 -4.38 -3.46 -25.12
C CYS A 52 -5.56 -2.58 -24.70
N LEU A 53 -6.46 -2.30 -25.67
CA LEU A 53 -7.68 -1.54 -25.47
C LEU A 53 -8.83 -2.51 -25.17
N LYS A 54 -9.34 -2.51 -23.95
CA LYS A 54 -10.49 -3.33 -23.54
C LYS A 54 -11.80 -2.62 -23.86
N GLU A 55 -12.77 -3.35 -24.38
CA GLU A 55 -14.12 -2.84 -24.67
C GLU A 55 -14.86 -2.43 -23.38
N LYS A 56 -14.68 -3.19 -22.31
CA LYS A 56 -15.28 -2.91 -20.99
C LYS A 56 -14.19 -2.73 -19.94
N ASN A 57 -14.34 -1.72 -19.09
CA ASN A 57 -13.46 -1.54 -17.95
C ASN A 57 -13.82 -2.52 -16.83
N LEU A 58 -13.22 -3.70 -16.83
CA LEU A 58 -13.37 -4.75 -15.82
C LEU A 58 -12.29 -4.62 -14.71
N LYS A 59 -11.83 -3.41 -14.43
CA LYS A 59 -10.89 -3.04 -13.36
C LYS A 59 -9.47 -3.63 -13.49
N LYS A 60 -8.68 -3.53 -12.40
CA LYS A 60 -7.24 -3.86 -12.33
C LYS A 60 -6.96 -5.34 -12.62
N LEU A 61 -7.60 -6.27 -11.92
CA LEU A 61 -7.34 -7.71 -12.04
C LEU A 61 -7.53 -8.22 -13.46
N ASN A 62 -8.58 -7.76 -14.14
CA ASN A 62 -8.80 -8.12 -15.53
C ASN A 62 -7.66 -7.61 -16.44
N SER A 63 -7.12 -6.42 -16.20
CA SER A 63 -5.95 -5.93 -16.96
C SER A 63 -4.72 -6.79 -16.73
N HIS A 64 -4.50 -7.23 -15.48
CA HIS A 64 -3.41 -8.15 -15.14
C HIS A 64 -3.62 -9.54 -15.76
N ARG A 65 -4.88 -10.00 -15.90
CA ARG A 65 -5.19 -11.25 -16.59
C ARG A 65 -4.79 -11.17 -18.07
N TRP A 66 -5.08 -10.06 -18.75
CA TRP A 66 -4.61 -9.83 -20.12
C TRP A 66 -3.08 -9.87 -20.19
N LEU A 67 -2.39 -9.25 -19.23
CA LEU A 67 -0.93 -9.29 -19.17
C LEU A 67 -0.40 -10.71 -18.95
N PHE A 68 -0.81 -11.38 -17.88
CA PHE A 68 -0.18 -12.64 -17.46
C PHE A 68 -0.66 -13.86 -18.25
N ASN A 69 -1.96 -13.94 -18.58
CA ASN A 69 -2.54 -15.13 -19.20
C ASN A 69 -2.59 -15.07 -20.74
N ALA A 70 -2.52 -13.87 -21.34
CA ALA A 70 -2.51 -13.72 -22.79
C ALA A 70 -1.14 -13.23 -23.29
N ILE A 71 -0.79 -11.98 -23.04
CA ILE A 71 0.44 -11.36 -23.57
C ILE A 71 1.69 -12.05 -23.00
N GLY A 72 1.72 -12.32 -21.71
CA GLY A 72 2.83 -12.99 -21.04
C GLY A 72 3.08 -14.40 -21.54
N GLN A 73 2.03 -15.17 -21.80
CA GLN A 73 2.17 -16.52 -22.38
C GLN A 73 2.74 -16.48 -23.80
N ALA A 74 2.34 -15.47 -24.59
CA ALA A 74 2.83 -15.32 -25.96
C ALA A 74 4.30 -14.87 -26.01
N LEU A 75 4.73 -13.97 -25.10
CA LEU A 75 6.05 -13.38 -25.10
C LEU A 75 7.06 -14.10 -24.18
N ASN A 76 6.57 -14.88 -23.21
CA ASN A 76 7.36 -15.57 -22.20
C ASN A 76 8.48 -14.70 -21.58
N PRO A 77 8.15 -13.55 -20.98
CA PRO A 77 9.14 -12.62 -20.44
C PRO A 77 9.85 -13.22 -19.21
N ASN A 78 11.10 -12.87 -18.98
CA ASN A 78 11.81 -13.30 -17.77
C ASN A 78 11.25 -12.61 -16.52
N VAL A 79 10.98 -11.31 -16.61
CA VAL A 79 10.51 -10.46 -15.50
C VAL A 79 9.37 -9.56 -15.98
N CYS A 80 8.30 -9.52 -15.21
CA CYS A 80 7.19 -8.59 -15.39
C CYS A 80 7.29 -7.48 -14.34
N ILE A 81 7.18 -6.22 -14.76
CA ILE A 81 7.16 -5.07 -13.85
C ILE A 81 5.77 -4.45 -13.90
N LEU A 82 5.15 -4.29 -12.72
CA LEU A 82 3.88 -3.60 -12.56
C LEU A 82 4.12 -2.15 -12.13
N LEU A 83 3.44 -1.24 -12.77
CA LEU A 83 3.50 0.19 -12.50
C LEU A 83 2.09 0.77 -12.55
N ASP A 84 1.59 1.29 -11.43
CA ASP A 84 0.28 1.94 -11.39
C ASP A 84 0.30 3.28 -12.14
N VAL A 85 -0.83 3.62 -12.75
CA VAL A 85 -1.04 4.93 -13.39
C VAL A 85 -0.91 6.03 -12.33
N GLY A 86 -0.09 7.05 -12.62
CA GLY A 86 0.21 8.13 -11.67
C GLY A 86 1.46 7.88 -10.82
N THR A 87 2.07 6.71 -10.90
CA THR A 87 3.38 6.46 -10.28
C THR A 87 4.51 6.84 -11.22
N ARG A 88 5.42 7.69 -10.76
CA ARG A 88 6.62 8.10 -11.49
C ARG A 88 7.81 7.29 -10.99
N PRO A 89 8.37 6.37 -11.78
CA PRO A 89 9.60 5.68 -11.41
C PRO A 89 10.77 6.66 -11.37
N GLY A 90 11.65 6.48 -10.39
CA GLY A 90 12.93 7.21 -10.32
C GLY A 90 13.92 6.69 -11.36
N ASP A 91 15.02 7.43 -11.52
CA ASP A 91 16.08 7.07 -12.43
C ASP A 91 16.63 5.68 -12.11
N ASP A 92 16.90 4.88 -13.15
CA ASP A 92 17.41 3.50 -13.06
C ASP A 92 16.57 2.52 -12.23
N SER A 93 15.35 2.89 -11.78
CA SER A 93 14.53 2.06 -10.91
C SER A 93 14.16 0.72 -11.53
N LEU A 94 13.79 0.70 -12.81
CA LEU A 94 13.46 -0.54 -13.54
C LEU A 94 14.69 -1.44 -13.67
N TYR A 95 15.88 -0.84 -13.92
CA TYR A 95 17.13 -1.58 -13.95
C TYR A 95 17.48 -2.19 -12.59
N HIS A 96 17.29 -1.46 -11.50
CA HIS A 96 17.54 -1.97 -10.15
C HIS A 96 16.60 -3.12 -9.79
N LEU A 97 15.32 -3.04 -10.18
CA LEU A 97 14.39 -4.16 -10.01
C LEU A 97 14.85 -5.38 -10.81
N TRP A 98 15.12 -5.23 -12.12
CA TRP A 98 15.59 -6.32 -12.96
C TRP A 98 16.88 -6.96 -12.41
N LYS A 99 17.83 -6.15 -11.94
CA LYS A 99 19.11 -6.61 -11.40
C LYS A 99 18.94 -7.52 -10.16
N ALA A 100 17.86 -7.38 -9.38
CA ALA A 100 17.60 -8.25 -8.25
C ALA A 100 17.32 -9.69 -8.70
N PHE A 101 16.65 -9.88 -9.83
CA PHE A 101 16.38 -11.19 -10.43
C PHE A 101 17.58 -11.78 -11.14
N ASP A 102 18.41 -10.93 -11.75
CA ASP A 102 19.66 -11.35 -12.42
C ASP A 102 20.67 -11.92 -11.41
N ARG A 103 20.77 -11.28 -10.23
CA ARG A 103 21.70 -11.71 -9.17
C ARG A 103 21.29 -12.97 -8.43
N ASP A 104 20.01 -13.25 -8.32
CA ASP A 104 19.48 -14.32 -7.49
C ASP A 104 18.31 -15.00 -8.18
N SER A 105 18.56 -16.24 -8.62
CA SER A 105 17.58 -17.04 -9.33
C SER A 105 16.39 -17.46 -8.45
N THR A 106 16.50 -17.37 -7.13
CA THR A 106 15.43 -17.73 -6.19
C THR A 106 14.44 -16.59 -5.95
N VAL A 107 14.71 -15.39 -6.45
CA VAL A 107 13.80 -14.24 -6.32
C VAL A 107 12.59 -14.42 -7.23
N ALA A 108 11.40 -14.53 -6.63
CA ALA A 108 10.12 -14.55 -7.36
C ALA A 108 9.53 -13.17 -7.54
N GLY A 109 9.70 -12.29 -6.55
CA GLY A 109 9.15 -10.94 -6.57
C GLY A 109 10.05 -9.92 -5.88
N ALA A 110 9.97 -8.68 -6.33
CA ALA A 110 10.74 -7.56 -5.78
C ALA A 110 9.88 -6.31 -5.69
N ALA A 111 10.00 -5.56 -4.59
CA ALA A 111 9.36 -4.26 -4.42
C ALA A 111 10.39 -3.14 -4.39
N GLY A 112 10.07 -2.01 -5.02
CA GLY A 112 10.81 -0.76 -4.87
C GLY A 112 10.35 0.07 -3.66
N GLU A 113 11.08 1.16 -3.41
CA GLU A 113 10.72 2.18 -2.42
C GLU A 113 9.65 3.10 -3.00
N ILE A 114 8.43 3.03 -2.44
CA ILE A 114 7.36 3.97 -2.80
C ILE A 114 7.47 5.21 -1.92
N LYS A 115 7.45 6.38 -2.56
CA LYS A 115 7.51 7.70 -1.94
C LYS A 115 6.22 8.46 -2.21
N ALA A 116 5.73 9.21 -1.22
CA ALA A 116 4.64 10.14 -1.45
C ALA A 116 5.12 11.34 -2.27
N ALA A 117 4.31 11.80 -3.22
CA ALA A 117 4.57 13.00 -3.99
C ALA A 117 4.57 14.24 -3.08
N LYS A 118 5.69 14.96 -3.07
CA LYS A 118 5.90 16.10 -2.17
C LYS A 118 5.48 17.44 -2.79
N GLY A 119 5.14 17.44 -4.07
CA GLY A 119 4.85 18.67 -4.81
C GLY A 119 6.09 19.54 -5.06
N LYS A 120 5.89 20.68 -5.73
CA LYS A 120 6.97 21.65 -5.98
C LYS A 120 7.46 22.24 -4.65
N ALA A 121 8.77 22.23 -4.41
CA ALA A 121 9.39 22.74 -3.18
C ALA A 121 8.77 22.16 -1.88
N TRP A 122 8.33 20.91 -1.93
CA TRP A 122 7.70 20.19 -0.80
C TRP A 122 6.39 20.80 -0.29
N SER A 123 5.72 21.60 -1.10
CA SER A 123 4.47 22.30 -0.73
C SER A 123 3.34 21.35 -0.30
N ALA A 124 3.29 20.14 -0.84
CA ALA A 124 2.28 19.15 -0.46
C ALA A 124 2.42 18.69 1.01
N LEU A 125 3.63 18.76 1.61
CA LEU A 125 3.86 18.41 3.02
C LEU A 125 3.27 19.43 4.02
N LEU A 126 2.79 20.59 3.55
CA LEU A 126 2.02 21.52 4.40
C LEU A 126 0.65 20.94 4.76
N ASN A 127 0.12 20.02 3.94
CA ASN A 127 -1.07 19.27 4.29
C ASN A 127 -0.71 18.16 5.30
N PRO A 128 -1.27 18.17 6.53
CA PRO A 128 -0.92 17.20 7.56
C PRO A 128 -1.25 15.74 7.17
N LEU A 129 -2.26 15.52 6.31
CA LEU A 129 -2.58 14.18 5.80
C LEU A 129 -1.48 13.67 4.87
N VAL A 130 -0.99 14.50 3.96
CA VAL A 130 0.11 14.13 3.04
C VAL A 130 1.40 13.92 3.83
N ALA A 131 1.70 14.81 4.79
CA ALA A 131 2.89 14.68 5.63
C ALA A 131 2.87 13.38 6.45
N SER A 132 1.73 13.05 7.06
CA SER A 132 1.62 11.80 7.84
C SER A 132 1.82 10.55 6.98
N GLN A 133 1.28 10.52 5.76
CA GLN A 133 1.48 9.41 4.82
C GLN A 133 2.92 9.34 4.30
N ASN A 134 3.57 10.49 4.08
CA ASN A 134 5.00 10.53 3.74
C ASN A 134 5.86 9.89 4.84
N PHE A 135 5.57 10.20 6.11
CA PHE A 135 6.26 9.59 7.24
C PHE A 135 6.01 8.07 7.32
N GLU A 136 4.75 7.65 7.22
CA GLU A 136 4.35 6.24 7.24
C GLU A 136 5.06 5.42 6.15
N TYR A 137 5.07 5.92 4.91
CA TYR A 137 5.75 5.24 3.80
C TYR A 137 7.26 5.14 4.05
N LYS A 138 7.88 6.21 4.54
CA LYS A 138 9.31 6.21 4.86
C LYS A 138 9.64 5.23 5.98
N MET A 139 8.86 5.17 7.04
CA MET A 139 9.08 4.21 8.13
C MET A 139 8.91 2.77 7.67
N SER A 140 7.90 2.48 6.83
CA SER A 140 7.74 1.16 6.24
C SER A 140 8.94 0.77 5.35
N ASN A 141 9.45 1.71 4.55
CA ASN A 141 10.60 1.48 3.66
C ASN A 141 11.94 1.37 4.41
N ILE A 142 12.06 1.96 5.60
CA ILE A 142 13.28 1.91 6.44
C ILE A 142 13.26 0.71 7.40
N LEU A 143 12.10 0.35 7.94
CA LEU A 143 12.00 -0.66 9.00
C LEU A 143 11.32 -1.95 8.54
N ASP A 144 10.08 -1.88 8.01
CA ASP A 144 9.27 -3.08 7.78
C ASP A 144 9.74 -3.89 6.58
N LYS A 145 9.80 -3.28 5.39
CA LYS A 145 10.23 -3.98 4.17
C LYS A 145 11.66 -4.53 4.24
N PRO A 146 12.65 -3.80 4.81
CA PRO A 146 13.97 -4.36 5.05
C PRO A 146 13.96 -5.59 5.96
N LEU A 147 13.21 -5.54 7.08
CA LEU A 147 13.04 -6.68 7.98
C LEU A 147 12.46 -7.89 7.24
N GLU A 148 11.30 -7.73 6.58
CA GLU A 148 10.61 -8.78 5.81
C GLU A 148 11.52 -9.34 4.70
N SER A 149 12.30 -8.50 4.04
CA SER A 149 13.24 -8.92 2.99
C SER A 149 14.37 -9.82 3.51
N VAL A 150 14.82 -9.64 4.75
CA VAL A 150 15.83 -10.52 5.38
C VAL A 150 15.27 -11.93 5.59
N PHE A 151 14.01 -12.02 5.99
CA PHE A 151 13.32 -13.30 6.14
C PHE A 151 12.98 -13.94 4.79
N GLY A 152 12.82 -13.14 3.74
CA GLY A 152 12.51 -13.57 2.38
C GLY A 152 11.02 -13.65 2.07
N TYR A 153 10.17 -13.18 2.98
CA TYR A 153 8.74 -12.98 2.76
C TYR A 153 8.41 -11.50 2.99
N ILE A 154 7.88 -10.84 1.98
CA ILE A 154 7.39 -9.47 2.08
C ILE A 154 5.87 -9.53 2.00
N SER A 155 5.22 -9.01 3.03
CA SER A 155 3.76 -9.11 3.20
C SER A 155 2.97 -8.44 2.07
N VAL A 156 3.58 -7.46 1.36
CA VAL A 156 3.00 -6.80 0.20
C VAL A 156 4.05 -6.29 -0.77
N LEU A 157 3.93 -6.67 -2.03
CA LEU A 157 4.63 -6.05 -3.15
C LEU A 157 3.66 -5.08 -3.84
N PRO A 158 3.72 -3.76 -3.54
CA PRO A 158 2.71 -2.83 -4.00
C PRO A 158 2.70 -2.73 -5.53
N GLY A 159 1.52 -2.83 -6.14
CA GLY A 159 1.36 -2.71 -7.59
C GLY A 159 1.86 -1.39 -8.18
N ALA A 160 2.11 -0.38 -7.33
CA ALA A 160 2.67 0.90 -7.74
C ALA A 160 4.09 0.79 -8.31
N LEU A 161 4.93 -0.08 -7.75
CA LEU A 161 6.27 -0.40 -8.28
C LEU A 161 6.71 -1.76 -7.76
N SER A 162 6.37 -2.81 -8.48
CA SER A 162 6.73 -4.19 -8.15
C SER A 162 7.17 -4.94 -9.40
N ALA A 163 7.96 -5.98 -9.20
CA ALA A 163 8.44 -6.83 -10.26
C ALA A 163 8.31 -8.30 -9.87
N TYR A 164 8.06 -9.16 -10.84
CA TYR A 164 7.82 -10.58 -10.64
C TYR A 164 8.54 -11.40 -11.70
N ARG A 165 9.15 -12.51 -11.29
CA ARG A 165 9.66 -13.52 -12.23
C ARG A 165 8.48 -14.24 -12.85
N PHE A 166 8.35 -14.16 -14.18
CA PHE A 166 7.17 -14.71 -14.88
C PHE A 166 6.99 -16.20 -14.63
N HIS A 167 8.08 -16.98 -14.65
CA HIS A 167 8.02 -18.42 -14.37
C HIS A 167 7.52 -18.74 -12.95
N ALA A 168 7.87 -17.92 -11.95
CA ALA A 168 7.41 -18.13 -10.57
C ALA A 168 5.89 -17.91 -10.42
N LEU A 169 5.32 -17.02 -11.22
CA LEU A 169 3.87 -16.74 -11.22
C LEU A 169 3.04 -17.88 -11.79
N GLN A 170 3.60 -18.72 -12.66
CA GLN A 170 2.85 -19.74 -13.40
C GLN A 170 2.21 -20.75 -12.44
N ASN A 171 1.02 -21.20 -12.81
CA ASN A 171 0.35 -22.30 -12.14
C ASN A 171 1.04 -23.63 -12.48
N ASP A 172 0.78 -24.64 -11.66
CA ASP A 172 1.20 -26.02 -11.94
C ASP A 172 0.35 -26.64 -13.07
N GLU A 173 0.69 -27.89 -13.45
CA GLU A 173 -0.03 -28.63 -14.50
C GLU A 173 -1.51 -28.88 -14.16
N THR A 174 -1.87 -28.81 -12.88
CA THR A 174 -3.26 -28.96 -12.41
C THR A 174 -4.05 -27.64 -12.45
N GLY A 175 -3.41 -26.54 -12.85
CA GLY A 175 -4.00 -25.20 -12.91
C GLY A 175 -4.04 -24.47 -11.56
N HIS A 176 -3.45 -25.06 -10.51
CA HIS A 176 -3.31 -24.42 -9.20
C HIS A 176 -1.98 -23.67 -9.08
N GLY A 177 -1.99 -22.54 -8.39
CA GLY A 177 -0.76 -21.78 -8.16
C GLY A 177 -1.01 -20.28 -7.95
N PRO A 178 0.05 -19.49 -7.94
CA PRO A 178 -0.03 -18.07 -7.60
C PRO A 178 -1.02 -17.27 -8.44
N LEU A 179 -1.03 -17.44 -9.78
CA LEU A 179 -1.96 -16.73 -10.65
C LEU A 179 -3.41 -17.18 -10.46
N SER A 180 -3.65 -18.49 -10.24
CA SER A 180 -5.01 -18.98 -10.01
C SER A 180 -5.61 -18.39 -8.74
N GLN A 181 -4.81 -18.30 -7.67
CA GLN A 181 -5.24 -17.66 -6.43
C GLN A 181 -5.40 -16.15 -6.61
N TYR A 182 -4.46 -15.49 -7.28
CA TYR A 182 -4.53 -14.04 -7.55
C TYR A 182 -5.81 -13.63 -8.27
N PHE A 183 -6.24 -14.40 -9.28
CA PHE A 183 -7.42 -14.08 -10.08
C PHE A 183 -8.75 -14.55 -9.48
N LYS A 184 -8.75 -15.29 -8.38
CA LYS A 184 -10.01 -15.64 -7.68
C LYS A 184 -10.81 -14.41 -7.27
N GLY A 185 -10.16 -13.31 -6.92
CA GLY A 185 -10.84 -12.06 -6.59
C GLY A 185 -11.71 -11.48 -7.71
N GLU A 186 -11.42 -11.81 -8.98
CA GLU A 186 -12.26 -11.40 -10.11
C GLU A 186 -13.50 -12.28 -10.25
N THR A 187 -13.38 -13.59 -10.03
CA THR A 187 -14.46 -14.56 -10.18
C THR A 187 -15.40 -14.60 -8.97
N LEU A 188 -14.89 -14.31 -7.77
CA LEU A 188 -15.66 -14.32 -6.53
C LEU A 188 -16.45 -13.03 -6.26
N HIS A 189 -16.28 -11.99 -7.06
CA HIS A 189 -17.08 -10.78 -6.96
C HIS A 189 -18.54 -11.06 -7.34
N GLY A 190 -19.40 -11.20 -6.34
CA GLY A 190 -20.84 -11.36 -6.50
C GLY A 190 -21.36 -12.79 -6.53
N GLN A 191 -20.56 -13.80 -6.25
CA GLN A 191 -20.99 -15.20 -6.15
C GLN A 191 -20.41 -15.84 -4.87
N ASP A 192 -21.27 -16.33 -3.99
CA ASP A 192 -21.03 -17.25 -2.84
C ASP A 192 -19.73 -17.14 -2.03
N ALA A 193 -18.98 -16.03 -2.13
CA ALA A 193 -17.79 -15.81 -1.32
C ALA A 193 -18.19 -15.42 0.11
N ASP A 194 -17.55 -16.04 1.09
CA ASP A 194 -17.65 -15.58 2.46
C ASP A 194 -16.98 -14.20 2.64
N VAL A 195 -17.41 -13.45 3.67
CA VAL A 195 -16.89 -12.09 3.94
C VAL A 195 -15.38 -12.08 4.15
N PHE A 196 -14.83 -13.13 4.73
CA PHE A 196 -13.40 -13.27 4.96
C PHE A 196 -12.63 -13.30 3.63
N THR A 197 -13.02 -14.22 2.75
CA THR A 197 -12.42 -14.35 1.42
C THR A 197 -12.59 -13.10 0.58
N ALA A 198 -13.78 -12.48 0.60
CA ALA A 198 -14.05 -11.26 -0.15
C ALA A 198 -13.17 -10.08 0.30
N ASN A 199 -12.98 -9.89 1.62
CA ASN A 199 -12.08 -8.86 2.16
C ASN A 199 -10.60 -9.16 1.89
N MET A 200 -10.21 -10.42 1.92
CA MET A 200 -8.86 -10.84 1.60
C MET A 200 -8.45 -10.39 0.20
N TYR A 201 -9.36 -10.49 -0.77
CA TYR A 201 -9.12 -10.06 -2.15
C TYR A 201 -9.20 -8.54 -2.38
N LEU A 202 -9.51 -7.73 -1.37
CA LEU A 202 -9.27 -6.28 -1.43
C LEU A 202 -7.77 -5.93 -1.44
N ALA A 203 -6.92 -6.88 -1.07
CA ALA A 203 -5.47 -6.78 -1.09
C ALA A 203 -4.87 -8.00 -1.79
N GLU A 204 -5.26 -8.22 -3.04
CA GLU A 204 -4.83 -9.33 -3.89
C GLU A 204 -3.31 -9.44 -3.98
N ASP A 205 -2.60 -8.31 -3.94
CA ASP A 205 -1.14 -8.27 -3.96
C ASP A 205 -0.53 -9.04 -2.76
N ARG A 206 -1.20 -9.05 -1.60
CA ARG A 206 -0.75 -9.79 -0.41
C ARG A 206 -0.91 -11.29 -0.56
N ILE A 207 -2.01 -11.72 -1.16
CA ILE A 207 -2.26 -13.12 -1.47
C ILE A 207 -1.20 -13.64 -2.43
N LEU A 208 -0.91 -12.86 -3.47
CA LEU A 208 0.13 -13.22 -4.43
C LEU A 208 1.51 -13.40 -3.74
N CYS A 209 1.86 -12.50 -2.81
CA CYS A 209 3.11 -12.62 -2.05
C CYS A 209 3.17 -13.92 -1.23
N TRP A 210 2.07 -14.28 -0.56
CA TRP A 210 1.98 -15.52 0.20
C TRP A 210 2.12 -16.75 -0.69
N GLU A 211 1.34 -16.82 -1.77
CA GLU A 211 1.31 -17.96 -2.68
C GLU A 211 2.64 -18.18 -3.42
N LEU A 212 3.40 -17.11 -3.66
CA LEU A 212 4.74 -17.22 -4.22
C LEU A 212 5.71 -17.88 -3.23
N VAL A 213 5.74 -17.43 -1.97
CA VAL A 213 6.66 -17.98 -0.95
C VAL A 213 6.25 -19.37 -0.51
N ALA A 214 4.95 -19.66 -0.43
CA ALA A 214 4.39 -20.94 -0.02
C ALA A 214 4.19 -21.93 -1.19
N LYS A 215 4.69 -21.63 -2.40
CA LYS A 215 4.54 -22.49 -3.58
C LYS A 215 5.19 -23.84 -3.36
N ARG A 216 4.43 -24.92 -3.59
CA ARG A 216 4.88 -26.30 -3.38
C ARG A 216 6.06 -26.66 -4.27
N ASN A 217 7.01 -27.44 -3.73
CA ASN A 217 8.19 -27.94 -4.43
C ASN A 217 9.06 -26.83 -5.04
N GLU A 218 8.95 -25.62 -4.51
CA GLU A 218 9.71 -24.45 -4.96
C GLU A 218 10.29 -23.71 -3.75
N ARG A 219 11.31 -22.85 -3.98
CA ARG A 219 12.00 -22.11 -2.93
C ARG A 219 12.07 -20.61 -3.23
N TRP A 220 10.97 -20.03 -3.57
CA TRP A 220 10.86 -18.63 -3.95
C TRP A 220 10.95 -17.68 -2.75
N VAL A 221 11.65 -16.59 -2.93
CA VAL A 221 11.78 -15.51 -1.94
C VAL A 221 11.39 -14.16 -2.54
N LEU A 222 10.96 -13.24 -1.67
CA LEU A 222 10.65 -11.87 -2.04
C LEU A 222 11.75 -10.94 -1.54
N LYS A 223 12.06 -9.89 -2.31
CA LYS A 223 13.14 -8.93 -1.98
C LYS A 223 12.66 -7.48 -2.04
N TYR A 224 13.17 -6.69 -1.13
CA TYR A 224 13.07 -5.25 -1.17
C TYR A 224 14.30 -4.64 -1.85
N VAL A 225 14.09 -3.74 -2.81
CA VAL A 225 15.15 -3.09 -3.59
C VAL A 225 15.12 -1.59 -3.32
N LYS A 226 15.90 -1.13 -2.34
CA LYS A 226 15.94 0.27 -1.90
C LYS A 226 16.25 1.26 -3.03
N ASN A 227 17.10 0.89 -3.97
CA ASN A 227 17.54 1.79 -5.06
C ASN A 227 16.50 1.94 -6.18
N ALA A 228 15.49 1.07 -6.23
CA ALA A 228 14.36 1.23 -7.13
C ALA A 228 13.31 2.10 -6.43
N THR A 229 13.10 3.32 -6.90
CA THR A 229 12.19 4.28 -6.27
C THR A 229 11.02 4.62 -7.18
N GLY A 230 9.85 4.87 -6.59
CA GLY A 230 8.67 5.36 -7.30
C GLY A 230 7.97 6.42 -6.47
N GLU A 231 7.58 7.52 -7.10
CA GLU A 231 6.83 8.60 -6.48
C GLU A 231 5.36 8.48 -6.92
N THR A 232 4.44 8.49 -5.97
CA THR A 232 3.00 8.36 -6.23
C THR A 232 2.19 9.39 -5.46
N ASP A 233 1.07 9.79 -6.03
CA ASP A 233 0.13 10.67 -5.35
C ASP A 233 -0.54 9.95 -4.18
N VAL A 234 -0.76 10.71 -3.10
CA VAL A 234 -1.46 10.24 -1.91
C VAL A 234 -2.71 11.09 -1.67
N PRO A 235 -3.75 10.53 -1.03
CA PRO A 235 -4.94 11.30 -0.67
C PRO A 235 -4.60 12.53 0.16
N ASP A 236 -5.12 13.68 -0.24
CA ASP A 236 -4.98 14.98 0.43
C ASP A 236 -6.26 15.43 1.13
N ALA A 237 -7.38 14.73 0.90
CA ALA A 237 -8.68 14.98 1.52
C ALA A 237 -9.10 13.83 2.45
N VAL A 238 -9.78 14.18 3.57
CA VAL A 238 -10.22 13.22 4.59
C VAL A 238 -11.08 12.09 4.03
N PRO A 239 -12.12 12.34 3.18
CA PRO A 239 -12.97 11.27 2.67
C PRO A 239 -12.22 10.26 1.79
N GLU A 240 -11.32 10.74 0.94
CA GLU A 240 -10.50 9.89 0.07
C GLU A 240 -9.52 9.05 0.90
N PHE A 241 -8.92 9.67 1.92
CA PHE A 241 -8.02 9.00 2.85
C PHE A 241 -8.72 7.87 3.60
N ILE A 242 -9.91 8.11 4.18
CA ILE A 242 -10.69 7.09 4.88
C ILE A 242 -11.09 5.95 3.92
N SER A 243 -11.57 6.27 2.73
CA SER A 243 -12.00 5.28 1.73
C SER A 243 -10.85 4.40 1.26
N GLN A 244 -9.65 4.98 1.03
CA GLN A 244 -8.47 4.23 0.67
C GLN A 244 -8.03 3.30 1.83
N ARG A 245 -8.00 3.82 3.06
CA ARG A 245 -7.55 3.08 4.25
C ARG A 245 -8.50 1.96 4.63
N ARG A 246 -9.80 2.09 4.40
CA ARG A 246 -10.74 0.98 4.57
C ARG A 246 -10.28 -0.27 3.84
N ARG A 247 -9.96 -0.15 2.55
CA ARG A 247 -9.49 -1.27 1.73
C ARG A 247 -8.16 -1.84 2.22
N TRP A 248 -7.21 -0.96 2.51
CA TRP A 248 -5.88 -1.39 2.93
C TRP A 248 -5.88 -2.09 4.29
N LEU A 249 -6.61 -1.54 5.27
CA LEU A 249 -6.67 -2.11 6.62
C LEU A 249 -7.42 -3.44 6.64
N ASN A 250 -8.59 -3.51 6.01
CA ASN A 250 -9.34 -4.77 5.93
C ASN A 250 -8.57 -5.82 5.13
N GLY A 251 -8.12 -5.50 3.93
CA GLY A 251 -7.34 -6.43 3.12
C GLY A 251 -6.07 -6.91 3.82
N ALA A 252 -5.33 -6.02 4.51
CA ALA A 252 -4.16 -6.39 5.28
C ALA A 252 -4.47 -7.30 6.46
N PHE A 253 -5.53 -7.00 7.21
CA PHE A 253 -5.96 -7.80 8.36
C PHE A 253 -6.35 -9.22 7.94
N PHE A 254 -7.25 -9.35 6.97
CA PHE A 254 -7.73 -10.66 6.52
C PHE A 254 -6.65 -11.46 5.80
N ALA A 255 -5.78 -10.82 5.00
CA ALA A 255 -4.65 -11.50 4.37
C ALA A 255 -3.61 -11.98 5.39
N ALA A 256 -3.35 -11.23 6.46
CA ALA A 256 -2.46 -11.66 7.54
C ALA A 256 -3.04 -12.87 8.28
N VAL A 257 -4.34 -12.88 8.58
CA VAL A 257 -5.01 -14.04 9.18
C VAL A 257 -4.93 -15.25 8.25
N TYR A 258 -5.15 -15.07 6.94
CA TYR A 258 -5.01 -16.13 5.96
C TYR A 258 -3.61 -16.75 5.98
N GLY A 259 -2.57 -15.92 5.88
CA GLY A 259 -1.18 -16.39 5.91
C GLY A 259 -0.84 -17.16 7.20
N LEU A 260 -1.30 -16.64 8.34
CA LEU A 260 -1.07 -17.30 9.64
C LEU A 260 -1.82 -18.63 9.77
N LEU A 261 -3.03 -18.76 9.24
CA LEU A 261 -3.76 -20.03 9.25
C LEU A 261 -3.15 -21.08 8.32
N HIS A 262 -2.53 -20.63 7.23
CA HIS A 262 -1.93 -21.49 6.21
C HIS A 262 -0.41 -21.74 6.41
N PHE A 263 0.17 -21.38 7.57
CA PHE A 263 1.61 -21.51 7.83
C PHE A 263 2.19 -22.90 7.53
N LYS A 264 1.38 -23.96 7.63
CA LYS A 264 1.78 -25.34 7.32
C LYS A 264 2.19 -25.55 5.86
N GLN A 265 1.71 -24.72 4.92
CA GLN A 265 2.07 -24.81 3.50
C GLN A 265 3.58 -24.62 3.29
N VAL A 266 4.24 -23.82 4.13
CA VAL A 266 5.69 -23.59 4.06
C VAL A 266 6.49 -24.89 4.21
N TRP A 267 5.96 -25.89 4.93
CA TRP A 267 6.61 -27.19 5.06
C TRP A 267 6.57 -28.03 3.78
N MET A 268 5.65 -27.72 2.85
CA MET A 268 5.54 -28.38 1.54
C MET A 268 6.41 -27.72 0.47
N THR A 269 7.21 -26.73 0.81
CA THR A 269 8.13 -26.03 -0.09
C THR A 269 9.54 -26.64 -0.03
N ASP A 270 10.38 -26.33 -1.02
CA ASP A 270 11.79 -26.72 -1.07
C ASP A 270 12.74 -25.74 -0.36
N HIS A 271 12.21 -24.88 0.48
CA HIS A 271 13.04 -24.01 1.32
C HIS A 271 13.94 -24.83 2.25
N THR A 272 15.15 -24.34 2.49
CA THR A 272 16.05 -24.92 3.50
C THR A 272 15.41 -24.88 4.89
N LEU A 273 15.76 -25.83 5.78
CA LEU A 273 15.25 -25.86 7.15
C LEU A 273 15.50 -24.53 7.88
N ALA A 274 16.68 -23.93 7.68
CA ALA A 274 17.00 -22.62 8.26
C ALA A 274 16.03 -21.52 7.77
N ARG A 275 15.69 -21.52 6.49
CA ARG A 275 14.71 -20.56 5.93
C ARG A 275 13.31 -20.80 6.48
N LYS A 276 12.88 -22.05 6.57
CA LYS A 276 11.58 -22.40 7.18
C LYS A 276 11.50 -21.90 8.63
N PHE A 277 12.57 -22.10 9.40
CA PHE A 277 12.63 -21.58 10.77
C PHE A 277 12.56 -20.05 10.83
N LEU A 278 13.30 -19.34 9.97
CA LEU A 278 13.24 -17.88 9.89
C LEU A 278 11.83 -17.38 9.53
N LEU A 279 11.16 -18.02 8.58
CA LEU A 279 9.77 -17.69 8.23
C LEU A 279 8.81 -17.88 9.42
N HIS A 280 9.02 -18.91 10.26
CA HIS A 280 8.20 -19.09 11.46
C HIS A 280 8.44 -17.99 12.51
N ILE A 281 9.68 -17.50 12.66
CA ILE A 281 9.95 -16.31 13.51
C ILE A 281 9.17 -15.10 12.99
N GLU A 282 9.16 -14.89 11.68
CA GLU A 282 8.39 -13.81 11.07
C GLU A 282 6.89 -13.98 11.30
N PHE A 283 6.34 -15.20 11.19
CA PHE A 283 4.92 -15.45 11.47
C PHE A 283 4.56 -15.19 12.93
N VAL A 284 5.41 -15.54 13.89
CA VAL A 284 5.22 -15.20 15.29
C VAL A 284 5.20 -13.66 15.48
N TYR A 285 6.14 -12.97 14.84
CA TYR A 285 6.16 -11.51 14.84
C TYR A 285 4.87 -10.92 14.25
N GLN A 286 4.42 -11.41 13.09
CA GLN A 286 3.18 -10.97 12.46
C GLN A 286 1.94 -11.27 13.32
N PHE A 287 1.91 -12.43 14.00
CA PHE A 287 0.83 -12.78 14.93
C PHE A 287 0.77 -11.79 16.11
N ILE A 288 1.91 -11.46 16.70
CA ILE A 288 1.97 -10.47 17.79
C ILE A 288 1.50 -9.09 17.28
N GLN A 289 1.94 -8.66 16.10
CA GLN A 289 1.48 -7.43 15.46
C GLN A 289 -0.04 -7.42 15.23
N LEU A 290 -0.60 -8.55 14.80
CA LEU A 290 -2.04 -8.71 14.61
C LEU A 290 -2.81 -8.54 15.92
N LEU A 291 -2.32 -9.12 17.02
CA LEU A 291 -2.89 -8.94 18.36
C LEU A 291 -2.85 -7.47 18.81
N PHE A 292 -1.71 -6.80 18.64
CA PHE A 292 -1.61 -5.37 18.94
C PHE A 292 -2.55 -4.52 18.09
N THR A 293 -2.72 -4.87 16.82
CA THR A 293 -3.68 -4.21 15.93
C THR A 293 -5.12 -4.43 16.40
N PHE A 294 -5.47 -5.65 16.79
CA PHE A 294 -6.81 -5.98 17.29
C PHE A 294 -7.16 -5.21 18.57
N PHE A 295 -6.22 -5.10 19.50
CA PHE A 295 -6.42 -4.40 20.78
C PHE A 295 -5.97 -2.93 20.76
N SER A 296 -5.68 -2.36 19.60
CA SER A 296 -5.12 -1.01 19.49
C SER A 296 -6.02 0.08 20.05
N LEU A 297 -7.34 -0.05 19.91
CA LEU A 297 -8.31 0.91 20.42
C LEU A 297 -8.28 0.98 21.96
N GLY A 298 -8.33 -0.17 22.63
CA GLY A 298 -8.24 -0.27 24.10
C GLY A 298 -6.88 0.19 24.62
N ASN A 299 -5.80 -0.22 23.95
CA ASN A 299 -4.43 0.17 24.31
C ASN A 299 -4.21 1.68 24.18
N PHE A 300 -4.74 2.32 23.15
CA PHE A 300 -4.68 3.78 22.99
C PHE A 300 -5.39 4.48 24.17
N TYR A 301 -6.65 4.09 24.45
CA TYR A 301 -7.40 4.68 25.55
C TYR A 301 -6.69 4.51 26.90
N LEU A 302 -6.18 3.33 27.20
CA LEU A 302 -5.47 3.04 28.46
C LEU A 302 -4.15 3.81 28.56
N THR A 303 -3.38 3.91 27.47
CA THR A 303 -2.15 4.72 27.46
C THR A 303 -2.46 6.19 27.72
N PHE A 304 -3.47 6.75 27.05
CA PHE A 304 -3.95 8.10 27.33
C PHE A 304 -4.42 8.24 28.79
N TYR A 305 -5.24 7.30 29.27
CA TYR A 305 -5.81 7.35 30.61
C TYR A 305 -4.73 7.38 31.70
N PHE A 306 -3.72 6.53 31.60
CA PHE A 306 -2.67 6.47 32.60
C PHE A 306 -1.63 7.60 32.45
N VAL A 307 -1.17 7.87 31.24
CA VAL A 307 -0.10 8.88 31.02
C VAL A 307 -0.64 10.29 31.21
N ALA A 308 -1.73 10.65 30.58
CA ALA A 308 -2.33 11.97 30.74
C ALA A 308 -2.96 12.13 32.14
N GLY A 309 -3.51 11.04 32.70
CA GLY A 309 -4.08 11.00 34.04
C GLY A 309 -3.06 11.23 35.16
N SER A 310 -1.78 10.96 34.93
CA SER A 310 -0.74 11.25 35.92
C SER A 310 -0.59 12.74 36.25
N LEU A 311 -0.93 13.62 35.28
CA LEU A 311 -0.94 15.07 35.52
C LEU A 311 -2.15 15.55 36.34
N ALA A 312 -3.09 14.66 36.66
CA ALA A 312 -4.21 14.96 37.56
C ALA A 312 -3.82 14.80 39.06
N ASP A 313 -2.65 14.25 39.37
CA ASP A 313 -2.11 14.19 40.73
C ASP A 313 -1.57 15.56 41.14
N ASP A 314 -2.04 16.10 42.27
CA ASP A 314 -1.68 17.42 42.76
C ASP A 314 -0.18 17.60 42.97
N LYS A 315 0.56 16.52 43.15
CA LYS A 315 2.02 16.53 43.32
C LYS A 315 2.79 16.70 42.02
N ILE A 316 2.16 16.36 40.92
CA ILE A 316 2.77 16.33 39.58
C ILE A 316 2.13 17.41 38.66
N ASP A 317 1.00 18.01 39.08
CA ASP A 317 0.25 18.99 38.27
C ASP A 317 1.15 20.16 37.84
N PRO A 318 1.44 20.32 36.52
CA PRO A 318 2.29 21.42 36.03
C PRO A 318 1.59 22.79 36.09
N PHE A 319 0.28 22.80 36.20
CA PHE A 319 -0.54 24.03 36.15
C PHE A 319 -0.92 24.54 37.54
N GLY A 320 -0.80 23.70 38.57
CA GLY A 320 -1.22 24.00 39.93
C GLY A 320 -2.74 24.13 40.11
N HIS A 321 -3.19 24.27 41.33
CA HIS A 321 -4.61 24.49 41.68
C HIS A 321 -5.60 23.49 41.09
N HIS A 322 -5.23 22.22 40.94
CA HIS A 322 -6.06 21.15 40.35
C HIS A 322 -6.45 21.36 38.88
N VAL A 323 -5.81 22.27 38.15
CA VAL A 323 -6.11 22.56 36.75
C VAL A 323 -5.82 21.33 35.86
N GLY A 324 -4.70 20.63 36.11
CA GLY A 324 -4.34 19.40 35.41
C GLY A 324 -5.44 18.34 35.50
N ARG A 325 -6.06 18.19 36.68
CA ARG A 325 -7.22 17.28 36.89
C ARG A 325 -8.44 17.69 36.06
N GLY A 326 -8.73 19.00 36.02
CA GLY A 326 -9.84 19.52 35.22
C GLY A 326 -9.64 19.25 33.72
N ILE A 327 -8.44 19.53 33.19
CA ILE A 327 -8.09 19.27 31.78
C ILE A 327 -8.18 17.77 31.46
N PHE A 328 -7.64 16.91 32.32
CA PHE A 328 -7.70 15.46 32.12
C PHE A 328 -9.14 14.94 32.07
N ILE A 329 -10.01 15.36 33.01
CA ILE A 329 -11.42 14.95 33.04
C ILE A 329 -12.10 15.38 31.74
N PHE A 330 -11.92 16.63 31.32
CA PHE A 330 -12.50 17.16 30.07
C PHE A 330 -12.04 16.34 28.85
N LEU A 331 -10.72 16.15 28.69
CA LEU A 331 -10.16 15.40 27.55
C LEU A 331 -10.58 13.93 27.57
N ARG A 332 -10.76 13.33 28.76
CA ARG A 332 -11.25 11.95 28.88
C ARG A 332 -12.67 11.82 28.35
N TYR A 333 -13.57 12.73 28.72
CA TYR A 333 -14.91 12.73 28.15
C TYR A 333 -14.91 12.99 26.65
N CYS A 334 -14.10 13.93 26.16
CA CYS A 334 -13.93 14.16 24.74
C CYS A 334 -13.45 12.92 24.01
N CYS A 335 -12.46 12.20 24.57
CA CYS A 335 -11.93 10.98 23.98
C CYS A 335 -13.02 9.89 23.83
N VAL A 336 -13.74 9.58 24.91
CA VAL A 336 -14.80 8.56 24.90
C VAL A 336 -15.93 8.95 23.93
N LEU A 337 -16.39 10.20 23.99
CA LEU A 337 -17.43 10.69 23.09
C LEU A 337 -16.99 10.66 21.62
N CYS A 338 -15.75 11.04 21.32
CA CYS A 338 -15.22 10.93 19.96
C CYS A 338 -15.15 9.49 19.49
N ILE A 339 -14.70 8.55 20.31
CA ILE A 339 -14.68 7.12 19.95
C ILE A 339 -16.10 6.63 19.66
N MET A 340 -17.07 6.92 20.53
CA MET A 340 -18.49 6.54 20.30
C MET A 340 -19.03 7.17 19.02
N MET A 341 -18.75 8.44 18.79
CA MET A 341 -19.16 9.14 17.57
C MET A 341 -18.57 8.48 16.31
N GLN A 342 -17.31 7.99 16.35
CA GLN A 342 -16.71 7.27 15.23
C GLN A 342 -17.53 6.02 14.86
N PHE A 343 -17.98 5.23 15.81
CA PHE A 343 -18.83 4.07 15.55
C PHE A 343 -20.15 4.48 14.89
N VAL A 344 -20.82 5.50 15.42
CA VAL A 344 -22.08 6.00 14.85
C VAL A 344 -21.88 6.51 13.42
N LEU A 345 -20.86 7.32 13.19
CA LEU A 345 -20.53 7.85 11.86
C LEU A 345 -20.16 6.73 10.87
N SER A 346 -19.43 5.73 11.35
CA SER A 346 -18.88 4.67 10.48
C SER A 346 -19.93 3.64 10.06
N MET A 347 -20.99 3.42 10.85
CA MET A 347 -22.01 2.42 10.54
C MET A 347 -23.07 2.88 9.53
N GLY A 348 -23.26 4.17 9.33
CA GLY A 348 -24.35 4.67 8.48
C GLY A 348 -23.96 5.71 7.44
N ASN A 349 -22.78 6.30 7.53
CA ASN A 349 -22.42 7.46 6.71
C ASN A 349 -21.27 7.19 5.76
N ARG A 350 -21.41 7.68 4.52
CA ARG A 350 -20.26 7.77 3.61
C ARG A 350 -19.33 8.89 4.08
N PRO A 351 -17.99 8.72 3.97
CA PRO A 351 -17.02 9.74 4.43
C PRO A 351 -17.25 11.12 3.81
N GLN A 352 -17.74 11.16 2.57
CA GLN A 352 -18.03 12.40 1.85
C GLN A 352 -19.17 13.19 2.53
N GLY A 353 -20.23 12.51 2.97
CA GLY A 353 -21.38 13.15 3.63
C GLY A 353 -21.06 13.67 5.03
N ALA A 354 -20.20 12.99 5.77
CA ALA A 354 -19.83 13.32 7.14
C ALA A 354 -18.43 13.98 7.26
N LYS A 355 -17.88 14.53 6.18
CA LYS A 355 -16.52 15.08 6.10
C LYS A 355 -16.15 15.97 7.28
N LYS A 356 -17.02 16.91 7.65
CA LYS A 356 -16.76 17.86 8.74
C LYS A 356 -16.65 17.15 10.09
N MET A 357 -17.51 16.16 10.35
CA MET A 357 -17.52 15.41 11.62
C MET A 357 -16.25 14.58 11.76
N PHE A 358 -15.84 13.87 10.71
CA PHE A 358 -14.57 13.15 10.72
C PHE A 358 -13.36 14.08 10.94
N LEU A 359 -13.34 15.25 10.28
CA LEU A 359 -12.29 16.25 10.45
C LEU A 359 -12.21 16.74 11.91
N TRP A 360 -13.35 17.14 12.51
CA TRP A 360 -13.38 17.60 13.90
C TRP A 360 -12.91 16.52 14.88
N SER A 361 -13.30 15.26 14.65
CA SER A 361 -12.80 14.14 15.46
C SER A 361 -11.30 13.96 15.35
N MET A 362 -10.74 14.05 14.13
CA MET A 362 -9.30 13.96 13.92
C MET A 362 -8.55 15.10 14.63
N VAL A 363 -9.09 16.30 14.61
CA VAL A 363 -8.53 17.45 15.35
C VAL A 363 -8.58 17.21 16.86
N THR A 364 -9.72 16.73 17.38
CA THR A 364 -9.86 16.42 18.83
C THR A 364 -8.87 15.32 19.25
N PHE A 365 -8.73 14.25 18.47
CA PHE A 365 -7.74 13.21 18.74
C PHE A 365 -6.30 13.74 18.69
N SER A 366 -6.01 14.70 17.79
CA SER A 366 -4.69 15.34 17.74
C SER A 366 -4.40 16.19 18.98
N VAL A 367 -5.40 16.89 19.51
CA VAL A 367 -5.27 17.64 20.77
C VAL A 367 -5.02 16.69 21.96
N ILE A 368 -5.76 15.57 22.02
CA ILE A 368 -5.56 14.53 23.05
C ILE A 368 -4.14 13.96 22.98
N MET A 369 -3.66 13.70 21.76
CA MET A 369 -2.29 13.19 21.57
C MET A 369 -1.21 14.20 21.94
N ALA A 370 -1.43 15.49 21.61
CA ALA A 370 -0.54 16.57 22.00
C ALA A 370 -0.43 16.66 23.54
N TYR A 371 -1.55 16.59 24.25
CA TYR A 371 -1.57 16.59 25.71
C TYR A 371 -0.88 15.34 26.29
N THR A 372 -1.11 14.16 25.73
CA THR A 372 -0.46 12.91 26.16
C THR A 372 1.05 12.96 25.93
N THR A 373 1.49 13.51 24.81
CA THR A 373 2.91 13.71 24.50
C THR A 373 3.55 14.71 25.46
N PHE A 374 2.86 15.82 25.72
CA PHE A 374 3.29 16.79 26.73
C PHE A 374 3.44 16.14 28.11
N ALA A 375 2.44 15.35 28.55
CA ALA A 375 2.49 14.62 29.82
C ALA A 375 3.70 13.68 29.90
N SER A 376 3.96 12.91 28.84
CA SER A 376 5.11 12.00 28.78
C SER A 376 6.44 12.73 28.93
N ILE A 377 6.62 13.84 28.19
CA ILE A 377 7.84 14.64 28.23
C ILE A 377 8.00 15.30 29.60
N TYR A 378 6.92 15.87 30.13
CA TYR A 378 6.93 16.57 31.43
C TYR A 378 7.31 15.63 32.57
N ILE A 379 6.77 14.41 32.62
CA ILE A 379 7.13 13.39 33.63
C ILE A 379 8.64 13.08 33.55
N VAL A 380 9.19 12.93 32.35
CA VAL A 380 10.61 12.65 32.17
C VAL A 380 11.46 13.84 32.62
N VAL A 381 11.09 15.08 32.28
CA VAL A 381 11.84 16.29 32.67
C VAL A 381 11.85 16.51 34.18
N ILE A 382 10.70 16.36 34.85
CA ILE A 382 10.61 16.50 36.30
C ILE A 382 11.55 15.51 37.02
N GLN A 383 11.61 14.28 36.53
CA GLN A 383 12.46 13.26 37.12
C GLN A 383 13.95 13.62 36.98
N PHE A 384 14.35 14.19 35.83
CA PHE A 384 15.73 14.65 35.62
C PHE A 384 16.10 15.87 36.49
N THR A 385 15.16 16.80 36.70
CA THR A 385 15.45 18.05 37.41
C THR A 385 15.35 17.91 38.91
N GLY A 386 14.82 16.79 39.43
CA GLY A 386 14.68 16.57 40.89
C GLY A 386 13.77 17.60 41.59
N GLY A 387 13.00 18.38 40.82
CA GLY A 387 12.37 19.63 41.25
C GLY A 387 11.13 19.49 42.15
N SER A 388 10.58 18.29 42.34
CA SER A 388 9.29 18.15 43.04
C SER A 388 9.37 17.44 44.40
N GLY A 389 10.56 17.01 44.88
CA GLY A 389 10.68 16.20 46.12
C GLY A 389 9.93 14.87 46.06
N VAL A 390 9.20 14.62 44.97
CA VAL A 390 8.51 13.39 44.67
C VAL A 390 9.50 12.46 43.99
N LYS A 391 10.01 11.46 44.70
CA LYS A 391 10.69 10.33 44.07
C LYS A 391 9.64 9.56 43.28
N LEU A 392 9.48 9.89 41.97
CA LEU A 392 8.81 8.99 41.07
C LEU A 392 9.56 7.66 41.10
N SER A 393 8.84 6.56 41.16
CA SER A 393 9.47 5.23 41.16
C SER A 393 10.44 5.13 39.97
N ASP A 394 11.68 4.68 40.21
CA ASP A 394 12.70 4.46 39.18
C ASP A 394 12.13 3.62 38.00
N SER A 395 11.15 2.76 38.28
CA SER A 395 10.48 1.95 37.29
C SER A 395 9.62 2.77 36.30
N LEU A 396 8.90 3.81 36.76
CA LEU A 396 8.12 4.67 35.88
C LEU A 396 9.00 5.46 34.93
N PHE A 397 10.05 6.05 35.45
CA PHE A 397 11.02 6.78 34.67
C PHE A 397 11.64 5.91 33.58
N MET A 398 12.13 4.71 33.93
CA MET A 398 12.68 3.77 32.98
C MET A 398 11.66 3.37 31.90
N ASN A 399 10.41 3.10 32.25
CA ASN A 399 9.37 2.75 31.32
C ASN A 399 9.08 3.87 30.31
N MET A 400 9.04 5.14 30.79
CA MET A 400 8.81 6.29 29.90
C MET A 400 10.00 6.57 28.99
N VAL A 401 11.23 6.49 29.52
CA VAL A 401 12.45 6.66 28.71
C VAL A 401 12.53 5.57 27.63
N VAL A 402 12.31 4.30 28.00
CA VAL A 402 12.30 3.19 27.05
C VAL A 402 11.22 3.39 25.97
N SER A 403 10.03 3.85 26.35
CA SER A 403 8.95 4.14 25.40
C SER A 403 9.33 5.24 24.41
N ILE A 404 9.85 6.36 24.88
CA ILE A 404 10.26 7.48 24.01
C ILE A 404 11.43 7.07 23.11
N LEU A 405 12.43 6.39 23.66
CA LEU A 405 13.58 5.93 22.86
C LEU A 405 13.18 4.88 21.81
N SER A 406 12.27 3.97 22.14
CA SER A 406 11.82 2.92 21.20
C SER A 406 10.91 3.46 20.10
N THR A 407 10.10 4.48 20.39
CA THR A 407 9.15 5.03 19.40
C THR A 407 9.76 6.17 18.58
N ILE A 408 10.39 7.15 19.22
CA ILE A 408 10.94 8.32 18.53
C ILE A 408 12.44 8.16 18.28
N GLY A 409 13.20 7.81 19.29
CA GLY A 409 14.67 7.73 19.20
C GLY A 409 15.14 6.69 18.19
N LEU A 410 14.52 5.51 18.18
CA LEU A 410 14.87 4.45 17.25
C LEU A 410 14.56 4.84 15.80
N TYR A 411 13.45 5.54 15.56
CA TYR A 411 13.12 6.05 14.22
C TYR A 411 14.15 7.07 13.74
N PHE A 412 14.61 7.97 14.63
CA PHE A 412 15.70 8.90 14.30
C PHE A 412 16.99 8.14 13.95
N ILE A 413 17.43 7.23 14.81
CA ILE A 413 18.66 6.46 14.61
C ILE A 413 18.62 5.72 13.26
N MET A 414 17.53 5.01 12.98
CA MET A 414 17.41 4.25 11.73
C MET A 414 17.34 5.15 10.50
N SER A 415 16.69 6.31 10.58
CA SER A 415 16.61 7.28 9.48
C SER A 415 17.98 7.87 9.16
N PHE A 416 18.80 8.16 10.16
CA PHE A 416 20.18 8.61 9.96
C PHE A 416 21.09 7.50 9.40
N LEU A 417 20.95 6.26 9.88
CA LEU A 417 21.67 5.11 9.31
C LEU A 417 21.37 4.87 7.84
N TYR A 418 20.13 5.13 7.43
CA TYR A 418 19.71 5.04 6.02
C TYR A 418 20.07 6.28 5.19
N LEU A 419 20.69 7.32 5.81
CA LEU A 419 21.04 8.60 5.21
C LEU A 419 19.85 9.37 4.61
N ASP A 420 18.66 9.18 5.17
CA ASP A 420 17.44 9.86 4.76
C ASP A 420 16.63 10.36 5.97
N PRO A 421 17.13 11.35 6.75
CA PRO A 421 16.47 11.81 7.97
C PRO A 421 15.40 12.90 7.73
N TRP A 422 15.24 13.44 6.54
CA TRP A 422 14.43 14.64 6.29
C TRP A 422 12.97 14.50 6.68
N HIS A 423 12.38 13.31 6.53
CA HIS A 423 10.99 13.05 6.92
C HIS A 423 10.78 13.15 8.44
N MET A 424 11.84 12.95 9.24
CA MET A 424 11.76 13.13 10.69
C MET A 424 11.51 14.59 11.08
N PHE A 425 12.03 15.54 10.30
CA PHE A 425 11.87 16.97 10.57
C PHE A 425 10.61 17.54 9.92
N THR A 426 10.22 17.03 8.76
CA THR A 426 9.12 17.59 7.95
C THR A 426 7.76 16.94 8.21
N SER A 427 7.72 15.71 8.71
CA SER A 427 6.50 14.89 8.67
C SER A 427 6.21 14.11 9.96
N SER A 428 7.19 14.00 10.89
CA SER A 428 7.01 13.18 12.11
C SER A 428 5.95 13.76 13.05
N ALA A 429 5.97 15.08 13.27
CA ALA A 429 5.02 15.72 14.18
C ALA A 429 3.57 15.50 13.72
N GLN A 430 3.30 15.66 12.42
CA GLN A 430 1.99 15.43 11.84
C GLN A 430 1.55 13.96 11.97
N TYR A 431 2.46 13.03 11.75
CA TYR A 431 2.19 11.60 11.91
C TYR A 431 1.84 11.25 13.36
N PHE A 432 2.66 11.65 14.33
CA PHE A 432 2.40 11.35 15.73
C PHE A 432 1.12 12.01 16.24
N MET A 433 0.82 13.24 15.82
CA MET A 433 -0.44 13.89 16.19
C MET A 433 -1.67 13.19 15.58
N LEU A 434 -1.57 12.66 14.38
CA LEU A 434 -2.65 11.93 13.71
C LEU A 434 -2.72 10.44 14.08
N LEU A 435 -1.75 9.90 14.81
CA LEU A 435 -1.70 8.47 15.18
C LEU A 435 -3.01 7.96 15.83
N PRO A 436 -3.64 8.69 16.78
CA PRO A 436 -4.93 8.26 17.31
C PRO A 436 -6.03 8.16 16.25
N SER A 437 -5.99 9.00 15.23
CA SER A 437 -6.96 8.95 14.14
C SER A 437 -6.78 7.70 13.27
N TYR A 438 -5.55 7.20 13.10
CA TYR A 438 -5.31 5.91 12.44
C TYR A 438 -5.98 4.76 13.20
N LEU A 439 -5.96 4.79 14.54
CA LEU A 439 -6.53 3.75 15.39
C LEU A 439 -8.04 3.93 15.59
N CYS A 440 -8.46 5.12 16.00
CA CYS A 440 -9.85 5.38 16.41
C CYS A 440 -10.77 5.79 15.27
N THR A 441 -10.26 6.34 14.15
CA THR A 441 -11.09 6.74 13.00
C THR A 441 -10.96 5.74 11.87
N LEU A 442 -9.74 5.51 11.36
CA LEU A 442 -9.56 4.69 10.16
C LEU A 442 -9.85 3.21 10.40
N GLN A 443 -9.38 2.65 11.52
CA GLN A 443 -9.61 1.24 11.84
C GLN A 443 -11.07 0.98 12.21
N VAL A 444 -11.71 1.89 12.99
CA VAL A 444 -13.14 1.80 13.29
C VAL A 444 -13.96 1.83 12.00
N TYR A 445 -13.65 2.80 11.10
CA TYR A 445 -14.33 2.88 9.81
C TYR A 445 -14.11 1.62 8.97
N ALA A 446 -12.89 1.09 8.95
CA ALA A 446 -12.56 -0.12 8.19
C ALA A 446 -13.40 -1.32 8.67
N PHE A 447 -13.42 -1.62 9.96
CA PHE A 447 -14.17 -2.76 10.51
C PHE A 447 -15.68 -2.58 10.42
N CYS A 448 -16.20 -1.38 10.68
CA CYS A 448 -17.64 -1.08 10.52
C CYS A 448 -18.11 -1.22 9.05
N ASN A 449 -17.20 -1.15 8.09
CA ASN A 449 -17.50 -1.27 6.67
C ASN A 449 -16.83 -2.49 6.02
N ALA A 450 -16.58 -3.56 6.79
CA ALA A 450 -16.04 -4.81 6.26
C ALA A 450 -16.99 -5.54 5.29
N HIS A 451 -18.28 -5.20 5.28
CA HIS A 451 -19.27 -5.67 4.32
C HIS A 451 -19.11 -5.04 2.94
N ASP A 452 -18.46 -3.87 2.85
CA ASP A 452 -18.23 -3.19 1.59
C ASP A 452 -16.91 -3.67 0.97
N VAL A 453 -17.00 -4.69 0.16
CA VAL A 453 -15.88 -5.27 -0.59
C VAL A 453 -15.69 -4.62 -1.96
N SER A 454 -16.33 -3.46 -2.21
CA SER A 454 -16.21 -2.75 -3.47
C SER A 454 -14.80 -2.16 -3.67
N TRP A 455 -14.28 -2.34 -4.85
CA TRP A 455 -13.08 -1.65 -5.33
C TRP A 455 -13.51 -0.26 -5.84
N GLY A 456 -13.52 0.75 -4.97
CA GLY A 456 -13.73 2.13 -5.38
C GLY A 456 -12.45 2.69 -6.02
N THR A 457 -12.46 2.93 -7.33
CA THR A 457 -11.44 3.73 -8.01
C THR A 457 -11.83 5.21 -7.99
N LYS A 458 -10.87 6.13 -8.15
CA LYS A 458 -11.17 7.53 -8.48
C LYS A 458 -12.04 7.53 -9.73
N GLY A 459 -13.35 7.79 -9.59
CA GLY A 459 -14.30 7.78 -10.72
C GLY A 459 -15.48 6.81 -10.59
N ASP A 460 -15.47 5.86 -9.65
CA ASP A 460 -16.62 4.95 -9.40
C ASP A 460 -17.82 5.64 -8.70
N ASN A 461 -17.88 6.97 -8.71
CA ASN A 461 -19.07 7.74 -8.35
C ASN A 461 -20.14 7.76 -9.46
N ILE A 462 -20.02 6.87 -10.44
CA ILE A 462 -21.08 6.64 -11.42
C ILE A 462 -22.24 6.00 -10.65
N ALA A 463 -23.32 6.73 -10.57
CA ALA A 463 -24.58 6.25 -10.04
C ALA A 463 -24.86 4.84 -10.61
N LYS A 464 -25.27 3.90 -9.73
CA LYS A 464 -25.81 2.62 -10.18
C LYS A 464 -26.80 2.93 -11.28
N ASP A 465 -26.59 2.33 -12.44
CA ASP A 465 -27.45 2.48 -13.61
C ASP A 465 -28.89 2.09 -13.20
N LEU A 466 -29.69 3.10 -12.92
CA LEU A 466 -31.12 2.97 -12.63
C LEU A 466 -31.85 2.81 -13.97
N GLY A 467 -31.56 1.70 -14.70
CA GLY A 467 -32.23 1.40 -15.95
C GLY A 467 -31.86 2.38 -17.07
N VAL A 468 -31.40 1.89 -18.19
CA VAL A 468 -30.93 2.67 -19.33
C VAL A 468 -32.10 3.41 -19.98
N ALA A 469 -32.33 4.65 -19.55
CA ALA A 469 -33.03 5.58 -20.42
C ALA A 469 -32.03 6.03 -21.50
N LYS A 470 -32.18 5.58 -22.72
CA LYS A 470 -31.37 6.03 -23.86
C LYS A 470 -31.72 7.50 -24.15
N VAL A 471 -30.79 8.38 -23.83
CA VAL A 471 -30.92 9.79 -24.23
C VAL A 471 -30.45 9.92 -25.67
N ASN A 472 -31.37 10.25 -26.57
CA ASN A 472 -31.05 10.57 -27.96
C ASN A 472 -30.28 11.89 -28.05
N LYS A 473 -29.51 12.09 -29.13
CA LYS A 473 -28.70 13.30 -29.39
C LYS A 473 -29.46 14.63 -29.26
N ASN A 474 -30.78 14.60 -29.19
CA ASN A 474 -31.68 15.76 -29.07
C ASN A 474 -32.19 16.00 -27.65
N GLY A 475 -31.64 15.32 -26.63
CA GLY A 475 -32.02 15.54 -25.23
C GLY A 475 -33.37 14.91 -24.82
N THR A 476 -33.99 14.11 -25.67
CA THR A 476 -35.22 13.37 -25.35
C THR A 476 -34.89 12.00 -24.82
N VAL A 477 -35.56 11.59 -23.74
CA VAL A 477 -35.43 10.28 -23.10
C VAL A 477 -36.38 9.33 -23.78
N GLU A 478 -35.88 8.33 -24.52
CA GLU A 478 -36.68 7.21 -24.99
C GLU A 478 -36.73 6.13 -23.88
N VAL A 479 -37.92 5.93 -23.34
CA VAL A 479 -38.22 4.78 -22.49
C VAL A 479 -38.96 3.80 -23.39
N ASP A 480 -38.46 2.56 -23.51
CA ASP A 480 -39.18 1.47 -24.16
C ASP A 480 -40.43 1.17 -23.32
N MET A 481 -41.51 1.85 -23.65
CA MET A 481 -42.83 1.54 -23.13
C MET A 481 -43.62 0.85 -24.26
N PRO A 482 -44.45 -0.15 -23.95
CA PRO A 482 -45.34 -0.73 -24.93
C PRO A 482 -46.18 0.40 -25.56
N SER A 483 -45.97 0.61 -26.86
CA SER A 483 -46.56 1.75 -27.57
C SER A 483 -47.83 1.37 -28.31
N GLU A 484 -48.12 0.07 -28.47
CA GLU A 484 -49.34 -0.39 -29.09
C GLU A 484 -50.46 -0.49 -28.06
N GLN A 485 -51.60 0.11 -28.36
CA GLN A 485 -52.77 0.12 -27.48
C GLN A 485 -53.21 -1.31 -27.08
N LEU A 486 -53.07 -2.27 -27.98
CA LEU A 486 -53.35 -3.68 -27.73
C LEU A 486 -52.45 -4.31 -26.65
N ASP A 487 -51.17 -3.94 -26.59
CA ASP A 487 -50.25 -4.45 -25.55
C ASP A 487 -50.54 -3.81 -24.17
N ILE A 488 -50.92 -2.54 -24.17
CA ILE A 488 -51.35 -1.85 -22.97
C ILE A 488 -52.63 -2.45 -22.44
N ASP A 489 -53.62 -2.64 -23.28
CA ASP A 489 -54.92 -3.20 -22.89
C ASP A 489 -54.79 -4.68 -22.42
N SER A 490 -53.95 -5.48 -23.10
CA SER A 490 -53.66 -6.85 -22.67
C SER A 490 -52.96 -6.90 -21.29
N GLY A 491 -52.05 -5.98 -21.01
CA GLY A 491 -51.41 -5.85 -19.70
C GLY A 491 -52.39 -5.45 -18.57
N TYR A 492 -53.35 -4.55 -18.88
CA TYR A 492 -54.42 -4.22 -17.94
C TYR A 492 -55.39 -5.39 -17.73
N ASP A 493 -55.77 -6.12 -18.75
CA ASP A 493 -56.64 -7.29 -18.66
C ASP A 493 -55.97 -8.40 -17.85
N GLU A 494 -54.68 -8.63 -18.02
CA GLU A 494 -53.95 -9.60 -17.22
C GLU A 494 -53.85 -9.16 -15.75
N ALA A 495 -53.59 -7.91 -15.46
CA ALA A 495 -53.56 -7.36 -14.11
C ALA A 495 -54.96 -7.46 -13.44
N LEU A 496 -56.02 -7.17 -14.18
CA LEU A 496 -57.40 -7.32 -13.68
C LEU A 496 -57.80 -8.78 -13.40
N ARG A 497 -57.36 -9.72 -14.27
CA ARG A 497 -57.53 -11.16 -14.03
C ARG A 497 -56.82 -11.60 -12.74
N ASN A 498 -55.54 -11.21 -12.58
CA ASN A 498 -54.73 -11.54 -11.41
C ASN A 498 -55.37 -11.00 -10.12
N LEU A 499 -55.91 -9.78 -10.16
CA LEU A 499 -56.67 -9.19 -9.06
C LEU A 499 -57.99 -9.93 -8.75
N ARG A 500 -58.75 -10.29 -9.79
CA ARG A 500 -60.03 -11.00 -9.65
C ARG A 500 -59.81 -12.41 -9.11
N ASP A 501 -58.84 -13.13 -9.66
CA ASP A 501 -58.56 -14.52 -9.33
C ASP A 501 -57.75 -14.65 -8.04
N ARG A 502 -57.40 -13.50 -7.40
CA ARG A 502 -56.58 -13.41 -6.18
C ARG A 502 -55.36 -14.32 -6.26
N ILE A 503 -54.71 -14.34 -7.43
CA ILE A 503 -53.48 -15.07 -7.59
C ILE A 503 -52.47 -14.43 -6.62
N GLU A 504 -52.10 -15.17 -5.59
CA GLU A 504 -50.96 -14.80 -4.76
C GLU A 504 -49.74 -14.80 -5.67
N VAL A 505 -49.31 -13.60 -6.09
CA VAL A 505 -48.00 -13.43 -6.68
C VAL A 505 -47.04 -13.98 -5.61
N PRO A 506 -46.31 -15.06 -5.89
CA PRO A 506 -45.33 -15.54 -4.95
C PRO A 506 -44.47 -14.34 -4.61
N SER A 507 -44.49 -13.93 -3.33
CA SER A 507 -43.63 -12.85 -2.86
C SER A 507 -42.22 -13.19 -3.36
N GLY A 508 -41.71 -12.41 -4.29
CA GLY A 508 -40.44 -12.68 -4.91
C GLY A 508 -39.43 -12.92 -3.80
N GLY A 509 -38.93 -14.15 -3.71
CA GLY A 509 -37.94 -14.50 -2.69
C GLY A 509 -36.81 -13.48 -2.71
N ILE A 510 -36.22 -13.23 -1.56
CA ILE A 510 -35.06 -12.34 -1.42
C ILE A 510 -34.09 -12.72 -2.56
N SER A 511 -33.70 -11.76 -3.39
CA SER A 511 -32.75 -12.03 -4.48
C SER A 511 -31.43 -12.55 -3.89
N GLU A 512 -30.75 -13.45 -4.56
CA GLU A 512 -29.45 -14.00 -4.10
C GLU A 512 -28.46 -12.90 -3.73
N SER A 513 -28.43 -11.82 -4.52
CA SER A 513 -27.59 -10.65 -4.22
C SER A 513 -27.97 -9.94 -2.92
N GLN A 514 -29.25 -9.86 -2.60
CA GLN A 514 -29.72 -9.26 -1.35
C GLN A 514 -29.44 -10.18 -0.15
N ALA A 515 -29.64 -11.49 -0.30
CA ALA A 515 -29.30 -12.46 0.74
C ALA A 515 -27.78 -12.43 1.06
N GLN A 516 -26.94 -12.28 0.05
CA GLN A 516 -25.48 -12.13 0.23
C GLN A 516 -25.12 -10.82 0.91
N GLU A 517 -25.77 -9.70 0.54
CA GLU A 517 -25.54 -8.41 1.19
C GLU A 517 -25.95 -8.46 2.68
N ASP A 518 -27.08 -9.08 2.99
CA ASP A 518 -27.56 -9.25 4.36
C ASP A 518 -26.63 -10.16 5.18
N TYR A 519 -26.11 -11.22 4.59
CA TYR A 519 -25.07 -12.07 5.19
C TYR A 519 -23.80 -11.26 5.50
N TYR A 520 -23.30 -10.46 4.55
CA TYR A 520 -22.09 -9.63 4.76
C TYR A 520 -22.29 -8.61 5.88
N ARG A 521 -23.48 -7.99 5.95
CA ARG A 521 -23.84 -7.04 7.02
C ARG A 521 -23.96 -7.72 8.38
N ALA A 522 -24.51 -8.94 8.43
CA ALA A 522 -24.59 -9.72 9.66
C ALA A 522 -23.21 -10.09 10.19
N VAL A 523 -22.34 -10.66 9.36
CA VAL A 523 -20.96 -11.01 9.75
C VAL A 523 -20.18 -9.77 10.19
N ARG A 524 -20.29 -8.63 9.46
CA ARG A 524 -19.70 -7.36 9.88
C ARG A 524 -20.16 -6.98 11.30
N THR A 525 -21.46 -7.12 11.59
CA THR A 525 -22.01 -6.76 12.89
C THR A 525 -21.42 -7.62 14.00
N TYR A 526 -21.31 -8.94 13.79
CA TYR A 526 -20.66 -9.84 14.75
C TYR A 526 -19.18 -9.48 14.98
N VAL A 527 -18.42 -9.23 13.91
CA VAL A 527 -17.01 -8.85 14.02
C VAL A 527 -16.85 -7.55 14.82
N VAL A 528 -17.66 -6.53 14.53
CA VAL A 528 -17.60 -5.24 15.23
C VAL A 528 -18.00 -5.39 16.69
N ILE A 529 -19.05 -6.16 17.00
CA ILE A 529 -19.48 -6.40 18.41
C ILE A 529 -18.37 -7.11 19.18
N VAL A 530 -17.82 -8.20 18.64
CA VAL A 530 -16.74 -8.95 19.31
C VAL A 530 -15.52 -8.05 19.52
N TRP A 531 -15.10 -7.34 18.47
CA TRP A 531 -13.95 -6.44 18.56
C TRP A 531 -14.14 -5.32 19.57
N LEU A 532 -15.29 -4.64 19.53
CA LEU A 532 -15.64 -3.56 20.47
C LEU A 532 -15.72 -4.09 21.91
N THR A 533 -16.40 -5.22 22.12
CA THR A 533 -16.56 -5.84 23.44
C THR A 533 -15.20 -6.23 24.02
N CYS A 534 -14.33 -6.88 23.26
CA CYS A 534 -12.98 -7.24 23.72
C CYS A 534 -12.16 -6.01 24.13
N ASN A 535 -12.19 -4.95 23.31
CA ASN A 535 -11.47 -3.70 23.62
C ASN A 535 -12.09 -2.96 24.81
N ALA A 536 -13.41 -2.93 24.93
CA ALA A 536 -14.10 -2.31 26.06
C ALA A 536 -13.83 -3.06 27.37
N ILE A 537 -13.92 -4.40 27.36
CA ILE A 537 -13.59 -5.22 28.55
C ILE A 537 -12.14 -4.97 28.96
N LEU A 538 -11.20 -4.97 28.01
CA LEU A 538 -9.80 -4.67 28.30
C LEU A 538 -9.65 -3.30 28.94
N ALA A 539 -10.25 -2.26 28.35
CA ALA A 539 -10.16 -0.89 28.85
C ALA A 539 -10.78 -0.76 30.24
N MET A 540 -11.96 -1.33 30.47
CA MET A 540 -12.67 -1.27 31.74
C MET A 540 -11.96 -2.06 32.82
N ALA A 541 -11.61 -3.33 32.58
CA ALA A 541 -10.97 -4.18 33.57
C ALA A 541 -9.62 -3.60 34.01
N VAL A 542 -8.80 -3.15 33.07
CA VAL A 542 -7.48 -2.58 33.38
C VAL A 542 -7.63 -1.23 34.09
N SER A 543 -8.55 -0.37 33.67
CA SER A 543 -8.76 0.93 34.33
C SER A 543 -9.33 0.78 35.75
N GLU A 544 -10.14 -0.24 36.01
CA GLU A 544 -10.68 -0.52 37.35
C GLU A 544 -9.61 -1.08 38.29
N VAL A 545 -8.83 -2.07 37.81
CA VAL A 545 -7.77 -2.69 38.61
C VAL A 545 -6.65 -1.71 38.96
N TYR A 546 -6.27 -0.85 38.02
CA TYR A 546 -5.11 0.05 38.18
C TYR A 546 -5.50 1.53 38.35
N GLY A 547 -6.79 1.89 38.33
CA GLY A 547 -7.24 3.29 38.35
C GLY A 547 -6.89 4.06 39.63
N THR A 548 -6.70 3.35 40.76
CA THR A 548 -6.26 3.91 42.03
C THR A 548 -4.79 3.62 42.32
N THR A 549 -4.11 2.84 41.46
CA THR A 549 -2.73 2.44 41.65
C THR A 549 -1.79 3.53 41.13
N TYR A 550 -0.72 3.80 41.86
CA TYR A 550 0.33 4.71 41.38
C TYR A 550 0.84 4.23 40.03
N ILE A 551 0.98 5.15 39.07
CA ILE A 551 1.28 4.83 37.66
C ILE A 551 2.59 4.02 37.52
N GLY A 552 3.57 4.18 38.44
CA GLY A 552 4.82 3.43 38.46
C GLY A 552 4.66 1.93 38.71
N ASP A 553 3.59 1.55 39.39
CA ASP A 553 3.31 0.16 39.77
C ASP A 553 2.32 -0.53 38.83
N ASN A 554 1.93 0.16 37.76
CA ASN A 554 1.00 -0.37 36.75
C ASN A 554 1.71 -1.40 35.85
N ILE A 555 1.51 -2.68 36.16
CA ILE A 555 2.12 -3.80 35.46
C ILE A 555 1.64 -3.86 34.00
N TYR A 556 0.38 -3.54 33.74
CA TYR A 556 -0.16 -3.55 32.38
C TYR A 556 0.50 -2.49 31.49
N LEU A 557 0.62 -1.25 31.97
CA LEU A 557 1.28 -0.19 31.21
C LEU A 557 2.75 -0.56 30.94
N LYS A 558 3.43 -1.11 31.93
CA LYS A 558 4.80 -1.62 31.82
C LYS A 558 4.88 -2.70 30.73
N PHE A 559 3.98 -3.68 30.75
CA PHE A 559 3.93 -4.76 29.74
C PHE A 559 3.76 -4.19 28.33
N ILE A 560 2.82 -3.27 28.11
CA ILE A 560 2.57 -2.67 26.78
C ILE A 560 3.78 -1.89 26.29
N LEU A 561 4.34 -1.01 27.12
CA LEU A 561 5.49 -0.17 26.74
C LEU A 561 6.72 -1.03 26.38
N TRP A 562 7.02 -2.05 27.17
CA TRP A 562 8.13 -2.97 26.88
C TRP A 562 7.88 -3.85 25.68
N SER A 563 6.65 -4.31 25.46
CA SER A 563 6.30 -5.09 24.28
C SER A 563 6.47 -4.27 22.99
N VAL A 564 6.01 -3.01 22.99
CA VAL A 564 6.24 -2.09 21.86
C VAL A 564 7.74 -1.85 21.64
N ALA A 565 8.52 -1.67 22.72
CA ALA A 565 9.96 -1.49 22.64
C ALA A 565 10.67 -2.72 22.04
N ILE A 566 10.30 -3.93 22.46
CA ILE A 566 10.87 -5.19 21.93
C ILE A 566 10.53 -5.33 20.44
N LEU A 567 9.29 -5.07 20.04
CA LEU A 567 8.89 -5.12 18.64
C LEU A 567 9.62 -4.08 17.78
N ALA A 568 9.80 -2.86 18.31
CA ALA A 568 10.55 -1.81 17.63
C ALA A 568 12.04 -2.18 17.48
N LEU A 569 12.65 -2.76 18.52
CA LEU A 569 14.03 -3.24 18.50
C LEU A 569 14.19 -4.39 17.48
N PHE A 570 13.24 -5.33 17.43
CA PHE A 570 13.25 -6.42 16.46
C PHE A 570 13.24 -5.89 15.01
N ARG A 571 12.40 -4.89 14.74
CA ARG A 571 12.36 -4.20 13.44
C ARG A 571 13.69 -3.54 13.10
N ALA A 572 14.29 -2.87 14.07
CA ALA A 572 15.58 -2.19 13.89
C ALA A 572 16.73 -3.17 13.64
N ILE A 573 16.77 -4.31 14.35
CA ILE A 573 17.77 -5.36 14.13
C ILE A 573 17.63 -5.94 12.72
N GLY A 574 16.41 -6.27 12.29
CA GLY A 574 16.17 -6.79 10.95
C GLY A 574 16.55 -5.79 9.86
N SER A 575 16.17 -4.52 10.02
CA SER A 575 16.54 -3.45 9.12
C SER A 575 18.06 -3.19 9.08
N GLY A 576 18.72 -3.20 10.24
CA GLY A 576 20.18 -3.09 10.34
C GLY A 576 20.90 -4.25 9.64
N THR A 577 20.38 -5.48 9.80
CA THR A 577 20.91 -6.67 9.10
C THR A 577 20.77 -6.51 7.58
N PHE A 578 19.62 -6.04 7.09
CA PHE A 578 19.42 -5.74 5.67
C PHE A 578 20.45 -4.73 5.14
N LEU A 579 20.67 -3.64 5.89
CA LEU A 579 21.63 -2.62 5.53
C LEU A 579 23.05 -3.20 5.48
N ALA A 580 23.45 -3.97 6.47
CA ALA A 580 24.76 -4.63 6.53
C ALA A 580 24.98 -5.57 5.33
N ILE A 581 23.98 -6.40 4.99
CA ILE A 581 24.04 -7.29 3.82
C ILE A 581 24.22 -6.48 2.53
N ASN A 582 23.49 -5.37 2.37
CA ASN A 582 23.60 -4.53 1.18
C ASN A 582 24.98 -3.84 1.07
N VAL A 583 25.53 -3.37 2.19
CA VAL A 583 26.89 -2.78 2.22
C VAL A 583 27.94 -3.83 1.86
N ILE A 584 27.86 -5.05 2.43
CA ILE A 584 28.77 -6.15 2.10
C ILE A 584 28.69 -6.50 0.60
N ASN A 585 27.48 -6.61 0.06
CA ASN A 585 27.26 -6.91 -1.35
C ASN A 585 27.82 -5.81 -2.26
N ALA A 586 27.62 -4.54 -1.91
CA ALA A 586 28.18 -3.40 -2.67
C ALA A 586 29.72 -3.40 -2.64
N PHE A 587 30.31 -3.74 -1.50
CA PHE A 587 31.77 -3.85 -1.35
C PHE A 587 32.34 -5.01 -2.18
N MET A 588 31.69 -6.17 -2.17
CA MET A 588 32.11 -7.31 -2.99
C MET A 588 32.00 -7.00 -4.48
N GLU A 589 30.94 -6.33 -4.94
CA GLU A 589 30.81 -5.89 -6.33
C GLU A 589 31.88 -4.87 -6.72
N GLY A 590 32.20 -3.95 -5.83
CA GLY A 590 33.30 -3.00 -6.04
C GLY A 590 34.63 -3.71 -6.24
N LYS A 591 34.93 -4.74 -5.46
CA LYS A 591 36.14 -5.58 -5.63
C LYS A 591 36.14 -6.33 -6.95
N LEU A 592 35.03 -6.95 -7.33
CA LEU A 592 34.89 -7.66 -8.62
C LEU A 592 35.13 -6.73 -9.81
N LYS A 593 34.51 -5.53 -9.79
CA LYS A 593 34.71 -4.52 -10.84
C LYS A 593 36.15 -4.03 -10.92
N MET A 594 36.86 -3.90 -9.80
CA MET A 594 38.26 -3.55 -9.78
C MET A 594 39.16 -4.69 -10.32
N GLN A 595 38.85 -5.94 -9.98
CA GLN A 595 39.57 -7.11 -10.53
C GLN A 595 39.39 -7.19 -12.05
N THR A 596 38.16 -7.11 -12.54
CA THR A 596 37.86 -7.14 -13.99
C THR A 596 38.56 -6.01 -14.73
N LYS A 597 38.61 -4.78 -14.17
CA LYS A 597 39.38 -3.67 -14.74
C LYS A 597 40.87 -3.94 -14.72
N ARG A 598 41.39 -4.66 -13.74
CA ARG A 598 42.81 -5.02 -13.63
C ARG A 598 43.18 -6.11 -14.61
N ASP A 599 42.31 -7.10 -14.79
CA ASP A 599 42.54 -8.22 -15.73
C ASP A 599 42.39 -7.79 -17.19
N ASN A 600 41.54 -6.83 -17.49
CA ASN A 600 41.36 -6.24 -18.81
C ASN A 600 42.34 -5.11 -19.13
N LYS A 601 43.23 -4.71 -18.21
CA LYS A 601 44.37 -3.85 -18.61
C LYS A 601 45.28 -4.65 -19.53
N PRO A 602 45.56 -4.16 -20.76
CA PRO A 602 46.49 -4.81 -21.64
C PRO A 602 47.80 -4.98 -20.86
N LYS A 603 48.25 -6.22 -20.69
CA LYS A 603 49.58 -6.54 -20.15
C LYS A 603 50.56 -5.86 -21.08
N GLY A 604 51.12 -4.73 -20.66
CA GLY A 604 52.17 -4.07 -21.39
C GLY A 604 53.29 -5.08 -21.69
N PRO A 605 53.97 -4.99 -22.85
CA PRO A 605 55.00 -5.93 -23.19
C PRO A 605 56.08 -5.93 -22.09
N LYS A 606 56.40 -7.12 -21.58
CA LYS A 606 57.54 -7.32 -20.67
C LYS A 606 58.76 -6.74 -21.36
N LEU A 607 59.29 -5.62 -20.87
CA LEU A 607 60.58 -5.08 -21.25
C LEU A 607 61.66 -6.10 -20.85
N GLY A 608 61.98 -7.01 -21.77
CA GLY A 608 63.26 -7.69 -21.81
C GLY A 608 64.29 -6.69 -22.23
N GLY A 609 65.39 -6.57 -21.45
CA GLY A 609 66.40 -5.57 -21.62
C GLY A 609 67.04 -5.60 -23.00
N GLY A 610 67.38 -4.39 -23.48
CA GLY A 610 68.34 -4.21 -24.57
C GLY A 610 67.81 -3.35 -25.72
N TRP A 611 68.43 -2.19 -25.86
CA TRP A 611 68.54 -1.32 -27.06
C TRP A 611 67.55 -0.17 -27.21
N ARG A 612 68.11 1.01 -26.93
CA ARG A 612 67.58 2.32 -27.36
C ARG A 612 67.51 2.35 -28.89
N SER A 613 66.36 2.61 -29.46
CA SER A 613 66.25 3.35 -30.72
C SER A 613 64.80 3.88 -30.92
N LYS A 614 64.72 5.18 -31.06
CA LYS A 614 63.77 6.01 -31.79
C LYS A 614 62.28 5.81 -31.51
N LEU A 615 61.73 6.66 -30.65
CA LEU A 615 60.32 7.02 -30.60
C LEU A 615 59.83 7.56 -31.95
N SER A 616 59.04 6.81 -32.66
CA SER A 616 58.11 7.34 -33.65
C SER A 616 56.68 7.14 -33.01
N THR A 617 56.01 8.23 -32.73
CA THR A 617 54.63 8.26 -32.27
C THR A 617 53.75 7.65 -33.34
N PRO A 618 52.85 6.68 -32.97
CA PRO A 618 51.86 6.17 -33.91
C PRO A 618 50.78 7.23 -34.12
N SER A 619 50.50 7.55 -35.36
CA SER A 619 49.49 8.46 -35.89
C SER A 619 48.08 7.91 -35.78
N TRP A 620 47.59 7.62 -34.55
CA TRP A 620 46.24 7.12 -34.33
C TRP A 620 45.31 8.10 -33.58
N VAL A 621 45.75 9.38 -33.44
CA VAL A 621 44.94 10.40 -32.72
C VAL A 621 44.35 11.45 -33.69
N SER A 622 44.42 11.27 -35.01
CA SER A 622 43.92 12.27 -35.97
C SER A 622 42.94 11.76 -37.02
N SER A 623 42.10 10.75 -36.73
CA SER A 623 41.08 10.31 -37.69
C SER A 623 39.65 10.18 -37.14
N THR A 624 39.32 10.83 -36.03
CA THR A 624 37.91 10.93 -35.54
C THR A 624 37.34 12.34 -35.65
N GLY A 625 37.92 13.19 -36.48
CA GLY A 625 37.53 14.60 -36.66
C GLY A 625 37.06 14.99 -38.07
N SER A 626 36.60 14.07 -38.93
CA SER A 626 36.23 14.45 -40.30
C SER A 626 35.13 13.60 -40.94
N TRP A 627 34.02 13.35 -40.22
CA TRP A 627 32.84 12.73 -40.83
C TRP A 627 31.51 13.38 -40.44
N MET A 628 31.54 14.65 -40.04
CA MET A 628 30.30 15.43 -39.81
C MET A 628 30.35 16.77 -40.54
N SER A 629 30.41 16.75 -41.87
CA SER A 629 30.14 17.94 -42.67
C SER A 629 29.96 17.56 -44.14
N SER A 630 28.84 16.92 -44.46
CA SER A 630 28.20 17.06 -45.77
C SER A 630 27.01 16.13 -45.84
N LYS A 631 25.84 16.67 -45.61
CA LYS A 631 24.54 16.45 -46.24
C LYS A 631 23.41 16.88 -45.27
N ALA A 632 23.30 18.16 -45.04
CA ALA A 632 22.06 18.80 -44.69
C ALA A 632 21.54 19.45 -45.98
N SER A 633 20.68 18.76 -46.72
CA SER A 633 19.92 19.39 -47.79
C SER A 633 18.48 18.87 -47.71
N SER A 634 17.60 19.85 -47.36
CA SER A 634 16.24 20.01 -47.83
C SER A 634 15.22 18.93 -47.49
N TRP A 635 14.51 19.13 -46.38
CA TRP A 635 13.08 18.83 -46.28
C TRP A 635 12.38 20.02 -45.63
N THR A 636 11.72 20.85 -46.45
CA THR A 636 10.72 21.84 -46.03
C THR A 636 9.38 21.14 -45.92
N PRO A 637 8.63 21.28 -44.83
CA PRO A 637 7.23 20.85 -44.78
C PRO A 637 6.37 21.89 -45.50
N SER A 638 5.71 21.48 -46.55
CA SER A 638 4.63 22.24 -47.19
C SER A 638 3.46 22.43 -46.22
N SER A 639 3.05 23.68 -46.11
CA SER A 639 1.86 24.19 -45.50
C SER A 639 0.59 23.40 -45.86
N ILE A 640 -0.13 22.92 -44.84
CA ILE A 640 -1.55 22.62 -44.96
C ILE A 640 -2.30 23.67 -44.16
N GLY A 641 -3.10 24.43 -44.90
CA GLY A 641 -3.83 25.60 -44.46
C GLY A 641 -4.95 25.28 -43.46
N SER A 642 -5.17 26.26 -42.68
CA SER A 642 -6.31 26.48 -41.79
C SER A 642 -7.67 26.41 -42.49
N SER A 643 -8.58 25.62 -41.92
CA SER A 643 -10.03 25.95 -41.94
C SER A 643 -10.68 25.40 -40.68
N LEU A 644 -10.69 26.21 -39.65
CA LEU A 644 -11.67 26.15 -38.56
C LEU A 644 -12.85 27.02 -38.99
N GLY A 645 -14.00 26.41 -39.12
CA GLY A 645 -15.29 27.05 -39.28
C GLY A 645 -16.34 26.24 -38.55
N ARG A 646 -16.75 26.75 -37.38
CA ARG A 646 -17.97 26.52 -36.58
C ARG A 646 -18.10 25.16 -35.90
#